data_ce0b1860c8902ea22bda624fcd32446c
#
_entry.id   ce0b1860c8902ea22bda624fcd32446c
#
_cell.length_a   1.000
_cell.length_b   1.000
_cell.length_c   1.000
_cell.angle_alpha   90.00
_cell.angle_beta   90.00
_cell.angle_gamma   90.00
#
_symmetry.space_group_name_H-M   'P 1'
#
loop_
_entity.id
_entity.type
_entity.pdbx_description
1 polymer ?
#
loop_
_entity_poly.entity_id
_entity_poly.type
_entity_poly.pdbx_seq_one_letter_code
_entity_poly.pdbx_strand_id
1 'polypeptide(L)'
;MNERYDPYVDSYYEAGYADQTGRYGRPAYGSMPADRGGSGPHFYDPSVMPGGRGRGPLPDLDEDDDYDDAPSSWRRRTAMIAIGGGAAALIGGGAYAVTQFFGAGTHPTGGTPDAAESPADTAPPAYVDQNQSLMNGQAGLGIRKNTPTTGSSFGTPADAAKNAVVTASTVLPKQDPVRHLASRLTFGPNAKVIADINKLGVNGWIDKQLKPETIPLTRGEQKADAELVTWNMSYEQLKAQRDDLDKKGVHADDQNVKYAIAKQLFSDRQLFEMMVDFFGDYLHVAAFHDGNELTRAAFERDVIRKYALGNYVDMFVAANKHPALLRYLDQQDSTKDRINENLARENLELYTVGAFNGYNETDVRQAAMLQTGRSIRDNQYVYRPEQHYVGPVKIMGFSHPNGDAAGGEAVQEAYFRYLALHPNTARYMAQNLATRFVSDVPPKTLVDAMAKTYLDKQSNIPAVLMTMLSRTEFWASVGQKVRRPGEYLTATYRALDIGADAPAGFTSNNTNVSPMVQGLGEIMRKLEEFGHAPMELPTPNGYADVYVAWTSAGTMVNQWNDAYTAITGGRRQFTWTKPEALIANPPATAGAYLDALTKKLINVTLDNDRKTAILHIVSPTMTASTPVDATFNGGIAAVVRAIFATPHHHLR
;
A
#
# COMPACT_ATOMS: atom_id res chain seq x y z
N MET A 1 14.40 -35.02 -17.04
CA MET A 1 13.54 -34.98 -15.83
C MET A 1 12.71 -33.75 -15.96
N ASN A 2 11.38 -33.91 -15.99
CA ASN A 2 10.45 -32.83 -16.28
C ASN A 2 10.36 -31.87 -15.08
N GLU A 3 10.87 -30.67 -15.22
CA GLU A 3 10.47 -29.56 -14.38
C GLU A 3 9.00 -29.26 -14.69
N ARG A 4 8.16 -29.43 -13.70
CA ARG A 4 6.76 -29.03 -13.81
C ARG A 4 6.71 -27.51 -13.64
N TYR A 5 6.45 -26.83 -14.71
CA TYR A 5 6.03 -25.46 -14.77
C TYR A 5 4.76 -25.29 -13.90
N ASP A 6 4.82 -24.47 -12.88
CA ASP A 6 3.66 -24.13 -12.06
C ASP A 6 3.03 -22.83 -12.63
N PRO A 7 1.89 -22.92 -13.32
CA PRO A 7 1.29 -21.75 -13.97
C PRO A 7 0.71 -20.72 -12.99
N TYR A 8 0.64 -21.05 -11.69
CA TYR A 8 0.09 -20.14 -10.68
C TYR A 8 1.10 -19.14 -10.13
N VAL A 9 2.37 -19.48 -10.04
CA VAL A 9 3.41 -18.56 -9.55
C VAL A 9 3.64 -17.42 -10.53
N ASP A 10 3.63 -17.70 -11.82
CA ASP A 10 3.81 -16.67 -12.87
C ASP A 10 2.58 -15.76 -13.00
N SER A 11 1.35 -16.26 -12.73
CA SER A 11 0.15 -15.43 -12.85
C SER A 11 0.06 -14.32 -11.79
N TYR A 12 0.56 -14.55 -10.58
CA TYR A 12 0.58 -13.54 -9.52
C TYR A 12 1.60 -12.43 -9.76
N TYR A 13 2.70 -12.73 -10.47
CA TYR A 13 3.72 -11.74 -10.78
C TYR A 13 3.43 -10.97 -12.08
N GLU A 14 2.79 -11.60 -13.06
CA GLU A 14 2.41 -10.93 -14.31
C GLU A 14 1.22 -9.97 -14.14
N ALA A 15 0.27 -10.24 -13.24
CA ALA A 15 -0.88 -9.37 -13.01
C ALA A 15 -0.52 -8.00 -12.42
N GLY A 16 0.64 -7.85 -11.77
CA GLY A 16 1.14 -6.56 -11.26
C GLY A 16 1.98 -5.75 -12.25
N TYR A 17 2.42 -6.36 -13.35
CA TYR A 17 3.37 -5.73 -14.27
C TYR A 17 2.97 -5.75 -15.75
N ALA A 18 1.95 -6.47 -16.14
CA ALA A 18 1.73 -6.83 -17.55
C ALA A 18 0.52 -6.18 -18.19
N ASP A 19 0.07 -4.99 -17.86
CA ASP A 19 -0.85 -4.35 -18.80
C ASP A 19 -0.62 -2.86 -19.05
N GLN A 20 0.31 -2.61 -19.93
CA GLN A 20 0.34 -1.38 -20.73
C GLN A 20 -0.44 -1.52 -22.05
N THR A 21 -1.12 -2.65 -22.33
CA THR A 21 -1.75 -2.88 -23.64
C THR A 21 -3.25 -3.15 -23.64
N GLY A 22 -3.96 -3.00 -22.50
CA GLY A 22 -5.43 -2.85 -22.44
C GLY A 22 -6.27 -3.89 -23.19
N ARG A 23 -6.08 -5.21 -22.98
CA ARG A 23 -7.02 -6.22 -23.50
C ARG A 23 -7.32 -7.33 -22.51
N TYR A 24 -8.36 -7.12 -21.71
CA TYR A 24 -9.09 -8.24 -21.11
C TYR A 24 -10.50 -8.29 -21.70
N GLY A 25 -10.74 -9.31 -22.53
CA GLY A 25 -12.06 -9.67 -22.99
C GLY A 25 -12.79 -10.48 -21.91
N ARG A 26 -13.95 -10.03 -21.48
CA ARG A 26 -14.84 -10.77 -20.59
C ARG A 26 -15.48 -11.96 -21.32
N PRO A 27 -15.70 -13.11 -20.68
CA PRO A 27 -16.72 -14.05 -21.13
C PRO A 27 -18.11 -13.52 -20.72
N ALA A 28 -18.98 -13.31 -21.70
CA ALA A 28 -20.37 -12.96 -21.49
C ALA A 28 -21.15 -14.17 -20.96
N TYR A 29 -21.75 -14.03 -19.78
CA TYR A 29 -22.83 -14.93 -19.36
C TYR A 29 -24.17 -14.39 -19.88
N GLY A 30 -24.62 -15.00 -20.97
CA GLY A 30 -25.97 -14.84 -21.47
C GLY A 30 -26.94 -15.76 -20.73
N SER A 31 -28.06 -15.22 -20.29
CA SER A 31 -29.22 -15.92 -19.75
C SER A 31 -29.77 -16.92 -20.78
N MET A 32 -29.94 -18.19 -20.37
CA MET A 32 -30.67 -19.20 -21.17
C MET A 32 -32.17 -19.18 -20.82
N PRO A 33 -33.05 -19.26 -21.82
CA PRO A 33 -34.39 -19.83 -21.63
C PRO A 33 -34.38 -21.34 -21.91
N ALA A 34 -35.18 -22.08 -21.17
CA ALA A 34 -35.43 -23.50 -21.36
C ALA A 34 -36.19 -23.80 -22.62
N ASP A 35 -35.81 -24.77 -23.44
CA ASP A 35 -36.61 -25.95 -23.77
C ASP A 35 -36.02 -26.83 -24.90
N ARG A 36 -36.08 -28.17 -24.65
CA ARG A 36 -36.28 -29.34 -25.56
C ARG A 36 -35.28 -29.72 -26.67
N GLY A 37 -34.65 -30.83 -26.46
CA GLY A 37 -34.77 -32.00 -27.39
C GLY A 37 -33.72 -32.17 -28.48
N GLY A 38 -32.86 -33.22 -28.37
CA GLY A 38 -32.53 -34.05 -29.53
C GLY A 38 -31.13 -34.05 -30.08
N SER A 39 -30.42 -35.14 -29.80
CA SER A 39 -29.51 -35.93 -30.68
C SER A 39 -28.21 -35.32 -31.28
N GLY A 40 -27.06 -35.87 -30.85
CA GLY A 40 -25.93 -36.34 -31.68
C GLY A 40 -24.87 -35.34 -32.15
N PRO A 41 -23.60 -35.73 -32.15
CA PRO A 41 -22.48 -34.83 -32.41
C PRO A 41 -22.14 -34.72 -33.90
N HIS A 42 -21.85 -33.52 -34.39
CA HIS A 42 -21.17 -33.34 -35.68
C HIS A 42 -19.87 -32.57 -35.50
N PHE A 43 -18.82 -33.17 -36.05
CA PHE A 43 -17.47 -32.60 -36.20
C PHE A 43 -17.51 -31.39 -37.16
N TYR A 44 -16.72 -30.37 -36.86
CA TYR A 44 -16.53 -29.23 -37.75
C TYR A 44 -15.17 -29.29 -38.46
N ASP A 45 -15.20 -29.13 -39.79
CA ASP A 45 -14.07 -29.14 -40.72
C ASP A 45 -13.59 -27.72 -41.00
N PRO A 46 -12.29 -27.37 -40.90
CA PRO A 46 -11.79 -26.00 -41.03
C PRO A 46 -11.21 -25.66 -42.42
N SER A 47 -11.93 -25.93 -43.50
CA SER A 47 -11.43 -25.57 -44.81
C SER A 47 -12.51 -25.01 -45.73
N VAL A 48 -12.94 -23.74 -45.53
CA VAL A 48 -13.49 -22.89 -46.63
C VAL A 48 -13.35 -21.41 -46.26
N MET A 49 -12.47 -20.71 -46.92
CA MET A 49 -12.49 -19.27 -47.09
C MET A 49 -13.13 -18.88 -48.43
N PRO A 50 -13.87 -17.79 -48.50
CA PRO A 50 -13.88 -16.99 -49.74
C PRO A 50 -13.50 -15.53 -49.50
N GLY A 51 -12.77 -15.02 -50.49
CA GLY A 51 -12.05 -13.77 -50.51
C GLY A 51 -12.86 -12.52 -50.82
N GLY A 52 -12.20 -11.48 -50.49
CA GLY A 52 -11.94 -10.18 -51.04
C GLY A 52 -13.03 -9.28 -51.58
N ARG A 53 -13.06 -8.04 -51.10
CA ARG A 53 -12.93 -6.78 -51.91
C ARG A 53 -13.31 -5.52 -51.09
N GLY A 54 -12.51 -4.49 -51.34
CA GLY A 54 -13.02 -3.10 -51.49
C GLY A 54 -12.88 -2.18 -50.29
N ARG A 55 -11.90 -1.30 -50.32
CA ARG A 55 -11.85 -0.07 -49.50
C ARG A 55 -12.88 0.93 -50.04
N GLY A 56 -13.73 1.44 -49.14
CA GLY A 56 -14.53 2.63 -49.32
C GLY A 56 -14.24 3.64 -48.19
N PRO A 57 -14.47 4.94 -48.39
CA PRO A 57 -14.03 5.99 -47.47
C PRO A 57 -14.85 6.04 -46.20
N LEU A 58 -14.20 6.52 -45.12
CA LEU A 58 -14.80 6.74 -43.80
C LEU A 58 -15.89 7.81 -43.89
N PRO A 59 -17.03 7.63 -43.22
CA PRO A 59 -18.01 8.69 -43.03
C PRO A 59 -17.63 9.58 -41.83
N ASP A 60 -17.98 10.87 -41.96
CA ASP A 60 -17.90 11.88 -40.90
C ASP A 60 -18.75 11.47 -39.69
N LEU A 61 -18.17 11.71 -38.51
CA LEU A 61 -18.88 11.52 -37.24
C LEU A 61 -19.68 12.79 -36.93
N ASP A 62 -20.98 12.75 -37.17
CA ASP A 62 -21.92 13.69 -36.58
C ASP A 62 -22.12 13.35 -35.08
N GLU A 63 -22.15 14.40 -34.27
CA GLU A 63 -22.48 14.39 -32.86
C GLU A 63 -23.94 13.98 -32.67
N ASP A 64 -24.22 13.33 -31.53
CA ASP A 64 -25.49 12.87 -30.97
C ASP A 64 -25.82 11.40 -31.23
N ASP A 65 -25.47 10.58 -30.19
CA ASP A 65 -26.38 9.51 -29.76
C ASP A 65 -26.06 9.00 -28.36
N ASP A 66 -27.10 8.90 -27.58
CA ASP A 66 -27.21 8.51 -26.17
C ASP A 66 -26.47 7.21 -25.79
N TYR A 67 -25.51 7.32 -24.90
CA TYR A 67 -24.99 6.22 -24.08
C TYR A 67 -25.20 6.54 -22.59
N ASP A 68 -26.40 6.46 -22.14
CA ASP A 68 -26.74 6.36 -20.72
C ASP A 68 -26.97 4.89 -20.38
N ASP A 69 -25.99 4.28 -19.69
CA ASP A 69 -26.16 3.22 -18.69
C ASP A 69 -24.83 2.48 -18.39
N ALA A 70 -23.85 3.22 -17.83
CA ALA A 70 -22.74 2.61 -17.09
C ALA A 70 -22.43 3.44 -15.85
N PRO A 71 -22.06 2.83 -14.70
CA PRO A 71 -21.74 3.54 -13.48
C PRO A 71 -20.66 4.61 -13.71
N SER A 72 -20.89 5.82 -13.25
CA SER A 72 -20.07 7.01 -13.53
C SER A 72 -18.59 6.91 -13.12
N SER A 73 -18.26 6.01 -12.19
CA SER A 73 -16.90 5.72 -11.76
C SER A 73 -16.05 5.04 -12.83
N TRP A 74 -16.65 4.20 -13.65
CA TRP A 74 -15.97 3.48 -14.74
C TRP A 74 -15.56 4.39 -15.90
N ARG A 75 -16.39 5.36 -16.26
CA ARG A 75 -16.11 6.28 -17.38
C ARG A 75 -14.93 7.21 -17.12
N ARG A 76 -14.70 7.61 -15.87
CA ARG A 76 -13.56 8.49 -15.52
C ARG A 76 -12.21 7.76 -15.54
N ARG A 77 -12.17 6.47 -15.24
CA ARG A 77 -10.92 5.68 -15.20
C ARG A 77 -10.41 5.31 -16.59
N THR A 78 -11.30 5.01 -17.52
CA THR A 78 -10.90 4.68 -18.91
C THR A 78 -10.38 5.92 -19.67
N ALA A 79 -10.91 7.11 -19.39
CA ALA A 79 -10.45 8.35 -20.01
C ALA A 79 -9.08 8.83 -19.51
N MET A 80 -8.70 8.55 -18.25
CA MET A 80 -7.39 8.96 -17.71
C MET A 80 -6.23 8.11 -18.22
N ILE A 81 -6.46 6.84 -18.55
CA ILE A 81 -5.42 5.96 -19.12
C ILE A 81 -5.02 6.40 -20.54
N ALA A 82 -5.93 7.02 -21.30
CA ALA A 82 -5.65 7.50 -22.66
C ALA A 82 -4.90 8.84 -22.72
N ILE A 83 -4.88 9.64 -21.64
CA ILE A 83 -4.27 10.99 -21.62
C ILE A 83 -2.81 10.96 -21.08
N GLY A 84 -2.39 9.90 -20.40
CA GLY A 84 -1.05 9.76 -19.81
C GLY A 84 0.09 9.61 -20.80
N GLY A 85 -0.17 9.38 -22.09
CA GLY A 85 0.83 9.14 -23.13
C GLY A 85 1.35 10.37 -23.87
N GLY A 86 0.75 11.55 -23.67
CA GLY A 86 1.00 12.72 -24.53
C GLY A 86 1.76 13.90 -23.93
N ALA A 87 2.08 13.91 -22.64
CA ALA A 87 2.59 15.11 -21.93
C ALA A 87 4.11 15.12 -21.65
N ALA A 88 4.90 14.26 -22.28
CA ALA A 88 6.35 14.17 -22.02
C ALA A 88 7.22 15.19 -22.78
N ALA A 89 6.65 16.17 -23.49
CA ALA A 89 7.39 17.00 -24.44
C ALA A 89 7.63 18.48 -24.06
N LEU A 90 7.22 18.96 -22.88
CA LEU A 90 7.43 20.38 -22.53
C LEU A 90 7.78 20.62 -21.07
N ILE A 91 8.94 20.19 -20.58
CA ILE A 91 9.59 20.81 -19.40
C ILE A 91 11.13 20.68 -19.55
N GLY A 92 11.72 21.54 -20.35
CA GLY A 92 13.17 21.58 -20.59
C GLY A 92 14.01 22.36 -19.57
N GLY A 93 13.54 22.59 -18.34
CA GLY A 93 14.28 23.39 -17.35
C GLY A 93 14.66 22.67 -16.06
N GLY A 94 14.06 21.54 -15.74
CA GLY A 94 14.26 20.85 -14.47
C GLY A 94 15.24 19.67 -14.51
N ALA A 95 15.61 19.18 -15.67
CA ALA A 95 16.39 17.95 -15.83
C ALA A 95 17.89 18.12 -15.51
N TYR A 96 18.42 19.33 -15.60
CA TYR A 96 19.86 19.57 -15.45
C TYR A 96 20.38 19.45 -13.99
N ALA A 97 19.54 19.71 -13.02
CA ALA A 97 19.92 19.59 -11.61
C ALA A 97 19.89 18.14 -11.08
N VAL A 98 19.13 17.25 -11.74
CA VAL A 98 18.96 15.84 -11.31
C VAL A 98 20.10 14.96 -11.78
N THR A 99 20.73 15.25 -12.94
CA THR A 99 21.83 14.45 -13.49
C THR A 99 23.14 14.58 -12.74
N GLN A 100 23.31 15.59 -11.94
CA GLN A 100 24.48 15.73 -11.05
C GLN A 100 24.37 14.92 -9.74
N PHE A 101 23.17 14.45 -9.39
CA PHE A 101 22.95 13.64 -8.19
C PHE A 101 23.07 12.12 -8.43
N PHE A 102 22.94 11.67 -9.70
CA PHE A 102 23.06 10.26 -10.08
C PHE A 102 23.90 10.20 -11.38
N GLY A 103 25.12 9.76 -11.29
CA GLY A 103 26.04 9.68 -12.43
C GLY A 103 25.43 8.99 -13.67
N ALA A 104 25.47 9.65 -14.79
CA ALA A 104 24.96 9.17 -16.07
C ALA A 104 25.89 8.15 -16.73
N GLY A 105 25.41 6.94 -16.97
CA GLY A 105 26.07 5.94 -17.80
C GLY A 105 25.37 5.82 -19.16
N THR A 106 26.12 5.99 -20.22
CA THR A 106 25.70 5.87 -21.63
C THR A 106 25.71 4.42 -22.12
N HIS A 107 24.73 4.03 -22.93
CA HIS A 107 24.65 2.72 -23.58
C HIS A 107 25.66 2.51 -24.69
N PRO A 108 26.13 1.28 -24.95
CA PRO A 108 26.13 0.73 -26.28
C PRO A 108 25.66 -0.72 -26.42
N THR A 109 25.33 -1.05 -27.66
CA THR A 109 24.63 -2.21 -28.19
C THR A 109 25.52 -3.44 -28.46
N GLY A 110 24.93 -4.63 -28.28
CA GLY A 110 25.13 -5.80 -29.15
C GLY A 110 26.13 -6.90 -28.77
N GLY A 111 25.70 -8.16 -28.77
CA GLY A 111 26.52 -9.36 -28.85
C GLY A 111 25.92 -10.61 -28.16
N THR A 112 25.65 -11.63 -28.95
CA THR A 112 25.02 -12.92 -28.62
C THR A 112 25.98 -13.97 -28.01
N PRO A 113 25.53 -15.19 -27.64
CA PRO A 113 26.01 -15.91 -26.48
C PRO A 113 26.86 -17.15 -26.78
N ASP A 114 27.50 -17.73 -25.82
CA ASP A 114 27.87 -19.16 -25.84
C ASP A 114 27.79 -19.86 -24.49
N ALA A 115 27.66 -21.17 -24.56
CA ALA A 115 27.06 -22.11 -23.65
C ALA A 115 28.03 -22.83 -22.70
N ALA A 116 27.40 -23.60 -21.78
CA ALA A 116 27.85 -24.81 -21.05
C ALA A 116 28.71 -24.62 -19.79
N GLU A 117 28.29 -25.14 -18.67
CA GLU A 117 28.46 -26.46 -18.10
C GLU A 117 27.93 -26.53 -16.65
N SER A 118 27.25 -27.63 -16.35
CA SER A 118 26.86 -28.09 -15.00
C SER A 118 27.96 -29.01 -14.47
N PRO A 119 28.15 -29.26 -13.16
CA PRO A 119 27.32 -30.26 -12.50
C PRO A 119 27.08 -30.17 -10.96
N ALA A 120 26.06 -30.89 -10.56
CA ALA A 120 25.87 -31.82 -9.43
C ALA A 120 25.82 -31.36 -7.98
N ASP A 121 24.65 -31.66 -7.41
CA ASP A 121 24.38 -32.32 -6.12
C ASP A 121 24.81 -31.67 -4.80
N THR A 122 23.82 -31.28 -3.99
CA THR A 122 23.53 -31.87 -2.67
C THR A 122 22.58 -31.00 -1.82
N ALA A 123 21.68 -31.64 -1.10
CA ALA A 123 20.84 -31.23 0.02
C ALA A 123 19.57 -30.38 -0.31
N PRO A 124 18.45 -30.61 0.41
CA PRO A 124 17.18 -29.93 0.18
C PRO A 124 17.32 -28.44 0.52
N PRO A 125 16.64 -27.55 -0.24
CA PRO A 125 16.78 -26.12 -0.03
C PRO A 125 16.20 -25.72 1.31
N ALA A 126 17.01 -25.02 2.08
CA ALA A 126 16.56 -24.25 3.20
C ALA A 126 15.56 -23.18 2.70
N TYR A 127 14.53 -22.96 3.50
CA TYR A 127 13.54 -21.90 3.39
C TYR A 127 14.11 -20.63 2.72
N VAL A 128 13.60 -20.31 1.53
CA VAL A 128 13.88 -19.06 0.85
C VAL A 128 12.77 -18.09 1.23
N ASP A 129 13.10 -17.10 2.06
CA ASP A 129 12.25 -15.98 2.39
C ASP A 129 11.83 -15.26 1.10
N GLN A 130 10.53 -15.00 0.91
CA GLN A 130 10.03 -14.25 -0.25
C GLN A 130 10.74 -12.91 -0.42
N ASN A 131 11.14 -12.26 0.69
CA ASN A 131 11.95 -11.06 0.65
C ASN A 131 13.36 -11.32 0.13
N GLN A 132 13.98 -12.47 0.41
CA GLN A 132 15.24 -12.86 -0.18
C GLN A 132 15.11 -13.21 -1.66
N SER A 133 13.99 -13.80 -2.08
CA SER A 133 13.71 -14.06 -3.50
C SER A 133 13.56 -12.76 -4.29
N LEU A 134 12.85 -11.75 -3.73
CA LEU A 134 12.76 -10.41 -4.32
C LEU A 134 14.11 -9.69 -4.33
N MET A 135 14.91 -9.82 -3.28
CA MET A 135 16.25 -9.24 -3.22
C MET A 135 17.23 -9.95 -4.16
N ASN A 136 17.10 -11.27 -4.33
CA ASN A 136 17.89 -12.04 -5.30
C ASN A 136 17.45 -11.80 -6.74
N GLY A 137 16.15 -11.50 -6.97
CA GLY A 137 15.62 -11.08 -8.26
C GLY A 137 16.21 -9.75 -8.76
N GLN A 138 16.67 -8.88 -7.84
CA GLN A 138 17.41 -7.68 -8.24
C GLN A 138 18.73 -7.99 -8.97
N ALA A 139 19.35 -9.14 -8.70
CA ALA A 139 20.51 -9.57 -9.47
C ALA A 139 20.19 -9.88 -10.94
N GLY A 140 18.91 -10.23 -11.23
CA GLY A 140 18.40 -10.44 -12.58
C GLY A 140 17.97 -9.17 -13.32
N LEU A 141 17.75 -8.05 -12.61
CA LEU A 141 17.35 -6.77 -13.20
C LEU A 141 18.53 -5.92 -13.69
N GLY A 142 19.67 -6.54 -14.02
CA GLY A 142 20.75 -5.87 -14.75
C GLY A 142 21.57 -4.85 -13.96
N ILE A 143 21.57 -4.93 -12.62
CA ILE A 143 22.64 -4.30 -11.84
C ILE A 143 23.89 -5.14 -12.09
N ARG A 144 24.54 -4.87 -13.21
CA ARG A 144 25.85 -5.46 -13.52
C ARG A 144 26.80 -5.12 -12.38
N LYS A 145 27.39 -6.13 -11.76
CA LYS A 145 28.66 -5.94 -11.08
C LYS A 145 29.61 -5.31 -12.09
N ASN A 146 29.88 -4.02 -11.97
CA ASN A 146 30.90 -3.36 -12.76
C ASN A 146 32.25 -4.03 -12.41
N THR A 147 32.65 -4.97 -13.24
CA THR A 147 34.07 -5.36 -13.31
C THR A 147 34.76 -4.19 -14.01
N PRO A 148 35.75 -3.55 -13.40
CA PRO A 148 36.46 -2.44 -14.04
C PRO A 148 37.17 -2.96 -15.27
N THR A 149 36.78 -2.46 -16.45
CA THR A 149 37.63 -2.56 -17.65
C THR A 149 38.80 -1.62 -17.47
N THR A 150 39.99 -2.12 -17.64
CA THR A 150 41.25 -1.36 -17.64
C THR A 150 41.16 -0.19 -18.62
N GLY A 151 41.06 1.03 -18.06
CA GLY A 151 41.06 2.25 -18.90
C GLY A 151 40.04 3.33 -18.48
N SER A 152 39.20 3.14 -17.44
CA SER A 152 38.35 4.21 -16.95
C SER A 152 39.01 4.91 -15.76
N SER A 153 38.90 6.24 -15.72
CA SER A 153 39.38 7.10 -14.63
C SER A 153 38.58 6.99 -13.33
N PHE A 154 37.85 5.90 -13.15
CA PHE A 154 37.19 5.58 -11.90
C PHE A 154 38.14 4.80 -11.02
N GLY A 155 38.25 5.23 -9.76
CA GLY A 155 39.24 4.76 -8.80
C GLY A 155 39.31 3.24 -8.62
N THR A 156 40.32 2.79 -7.91
CA THR A 156 40.62 1.37 -7.65
C THR A 156 39.42 0.67 -6.96
N PRO A 157 39.32 -0.68 -6.97
CA PRO A 157 38.33 -1.42 -6.20
C PRO A 157 38.23 -1.05 -4.71
N ALA A 158 39.37 -0.59 -4.14
CA ALA A 158 39.42 -0.05 -2.78
C ALA A 158 38.73 1.33 -2.66
N ASP A 159 38.76 2.15 -3.70
CA ASP A 159 38.06 3.44 -3.74
C ASP A 159 36.57 3.25 -4.08
N ALA A 160 36.23 2.26 -4.89
CA ALA A 160 34.85 1.82 -5.09
C ALA A 160 34.23 1.25 -3.81
N ALA A 161 35.01 0.55 -2.99
CA ALA A 161 34.59 0.07 -1.67
C ALA A 161 34.42 1.22 -0.65
N LYS A 162 35.18 2.29 -0.78
CA LYS A 162 35.01 3.51 0.04
C LYS A 162 33.81 4.34 -0.41
N ASN A 163 33.45 4.28 -1.67
CA ASN A 163 32.23 4.88 -2.25
C ASN A 163 31.05 3.90 -2.21
N ALA A 164 31.28 2.66 -1.75
CA ALA A 164 30.25 1.64 -1.66
C ALA A 164 29.25 2.01 -0.57
N VAL A 165 28.05 2.31 -1.04
CA VAL A 165 26.84 2.29 -0.25
C VAL A 165 26.89 3.28 0.89
N VAL A 166 26.45 4.49 0.61
CA VAL A 166 25.86 5.32 1.66
C VAL A 166 24.74 4.49 2.25
N THR A 167 25.05 3.71 3.29
CA THR A 167 24.01 2.99 4.01
C THR A 167 23.08 4.02 4.61
N ALA A 168 21.79 3.72 4.70
CA ALA A 168 20.83 4.62 5.31
C ALA A 168 21.29 5.10 6.70
N SER A 169 22.06 4.27 7.42
CA SER A 169 22.68 4.60 8.71
C SER A 169 23.78 5.68 8.62
N THR A 170 24.37 5.94 7.45
CA THR A 170 25.34 7.04 7.26
C THR A 170 24.66 8.34 6.82
N VAL A 171 23.44 8.26 6.30
CA VAL A 171 22.66 9.43 5.88
C VAL A 171 21.90 10.03 7.04
N LEU A 172 21.36 9.19 7.94
CA LEU A 172 20.57 9.63 9.07
C LEU A 172 21.43 9.69 10.34
N PRO A 173 21.24 10.73 11.19
CA PRO A 173 21.95 10.80 12.45
C PRO A 173 21.67 9.56 13.28
N LYS A 174 22.72 8.94 13.78
CA LYS A 174 22.60 7.83 14.72
C LYS A 174 21.87 8.30 15.96
N GLN A 175 20.80 7.58 16.34
CA GLN A 175 20.17 7.65 17.66
C GLN A 175 19.54 8.99 18.07
N ASP A 176 18.62 9.50 17.25
CA ASP A 176 17.54 10.34 17.78
C ASP A 176 16.29 9.45 18.01
N PRO A 177 16.06 8.96 19.22
CA PRO A 177 14.95 8.04 19.50
C PRO A 177 13.59 8.71 19.28
N VAL A 178 13.50 10.03 19.46
CA VAL A 178 12.27 10.79 19.23
C VAL A 178 11.94 10.80 17.74
N ARG A 179 12.93 11.11 16.91
CA ARG A 179 12.76 11.08 15.44
C ARG A 179 12.47 9.66 14.94
N HIS A 180 13.24 8.67 15.42
CA HIS A 180 13.05 7.28 14.99
C HIS A 180 11.64 6.79 15.31
N LEU A 181 11.17 7.02 16.53
CA LEU A 181 9.83 6.66 16.95
C LEU A 181 8.76 7.38 16.10
N ALA A 182 8.88 8.71 15.94
CA ALA A 182 7.95 9.49 15.13
C ALA A 182 7.92 9.02 13.67
N SER A 183 9.08 8.66 13.10
CA SER A 183 9.17 8.20 11.72
C SER A 183 8.58 6.80 11.53
N ARG A 184 8.74 5.90 12.52
CA ARG A 184 8.33 4.48 12.41
C ARG A 184 6.88 4.24 12.79
N LEU A 185 6.38 4.94 13.80
CA LEU A 185 5.05 4.68 14.38
C LEU A 185 4.00 5.75 13.98
N THR A 186 4.32 6.61 13.00
CA THR A 186 3.38 7.61 12.47
C THR A 186 3.50 7.73 10.96
N PHE A 187 2.52 8.36 10.34
CA PHE A 187 2.58 8.74 8.91
C PHE A 187 3.53 9.91 8.62
N GLY A 188 4.45 10.21 9.53
CA GLY A 188 5.52 11.17 9.37
C GLY A 188 5.69 12.07 10.60
N PRO A 189 6.94 12.38 10.95
CA PRO A 189 7.22 13.34 12.02
C PRO A 189 6.68 14.71 11.64
N ASN A 190 6.04 15.37 12.60
CA ASN A 190 5.70 16.77 12.54
C ASN A 190 5.99 17.43 13.89
N ALA A 191 5.90 18.75 13.96
CA ALA A 191 6.24 19.49 15.18
C ALA A 191 5.41 19.02 16.39
N LYS A 192 4.13 18.70 16.20
CA LYS A 192 3.24 18.24 17.27
C LYS A 192 3.66 16.88 17.82
N VAL A 193 3.88 15.90 16.95
CA VAL A 193 4.32 14.54 17.38
C VAL A 193 5.64 14.62 18.13
N ILE A 194 6.62 15.38 17.62
CA ILE A 194 7.92 15.57 18.27
C ILE A 194 7.75 16.20 19.65
N ALA A 195 6.92 17.24 19.76
CA ALA A 195 6.63 17.90 21.06
C ALA A 195 5.93 16.95 22.04
N ASP A 196 4.97 16.16 21.57
CA ASP A 196 4.26 15.18 22.39
C ASP A 196 5.20 14.08 22.91
N ILE A 197 6.11 13.55 22.08
CA ILE A 197 7.11 12.57 22.50
C ILE A 197 8.09 13.18 23.51
N ASN A 198 8.58 14.41 23.27
CA ASN A 198 9.47 15.08 24.20
C ASN A 198 8.80 15.35 25.56
N LYS A 199 7.52 15.66 25.56
CA LYS A 199 6.73 15.93 26.78
C LYS A 199 6.47 14.68 27.61
N LEU A 200 6.10 13.58 26.94
CA LEU A 200 5.69 12.33 27.60
C LEU A 200 6.86 11.37 27.84
N GLY A 201 7.98 11.60 27.17
CA GLY A 201 9.03 10.60 27.01
C GLY A 201 8.63 9.51 26.01
N VAL A 202 9.63 8.75 25.54
CA VAL A 202 9.42 7.66 24.56
C VAL A 202 8.39 6.64 25.06
N ASN A 203 8.56 6.11 26.26
CA ASN A 203 7.66 5.09 26.81
C ASN A 203 6.26 5.63 27.07
N GLY A 204 6.13 6.81 27.66
CA GLY A 204 4.84 7.43 27.93
C GLY A 204 4.05 7.74 26.65
N TRP A 205 4.74 8.10 25.57
CA TRP A 205 4.10 8.30 24.27
C TRP A 205 3.63 6.98 23.65
N ILE A 206 4.45 5.92 23.71
CA ILE A 206 4.07 4.58 23.25
C ILE A 206 2.83 4.08 24.02
N ASP A 207 2.86 4.16 25.35
CA ASP A 207 1.74 3.72 26.20
C ASP A 207 0.44 4.47 25.87
N LYS A 208 0.53 5.77 25.56
CA LYS A 208 -0.61 6.57 25.10
C LYS A 208 -1.12 6.12 23.74
N GLN A 209 -0.23 5.86 22.78
CA GLN A 209 -0.62 5.43 21.42
C GLN A 209 -1.23 4.03 21.38
N LEU A 210 -0.86 3.16 22.30
CA LEU A 210 -1.45 1.82 22.47
C LEU A 210 -2.86 1.85 23.09
N LYS A 211 -3.32 3.03 23.54
CA LYS A 211 -4.65 3.27 24.11
C LYS A 211 -5.37 4.37 23.33
N PRO A 212 -5.69 4.14 22.05
CA PRO A 212 -6.23 5.16 21.16
C PRO A 212 -7.55 5.77 21.67
N GLU A 213 -8.33 5.03 22.45
CA GLU A 213 -9.58 5.50 23.06
C GLU A 213 -9.36 6.66 24.04
N THR A 214 -8.15 6.80 24.60
CA THR A 214 -7.78 7.90 25.50
C THR A 214 -7.35 9.17 24.77
N ILE A 215 -7.17 9.11 23.45
CA ILE A 215 -6.75 10.23 22.61
C ILE A 215 -7.99 10.85 21.97
N PRO A 216 -8.32 12.12 22.25
CA PRO A 216 -9.47 12.78 21.65
C PRO A 216 -9.40 12.83 20.11
N LEU A 217 -10.55 12.82 19.46
CA LEU A 217 -10.64 13.09 18.03
C LEU A 217 -10.22 14.54 17.74
N THR A 218 -9.38 14.69 16.76
CA THR A 218 -9.00 16.03 16.24
C THR A 218 -10.18 16.66 15.50
N ARG A 219 -10.10 17.99 15.26
CA ARG A 219 -11.07 18.68 14.42
C ARG A 219 -11.17 18.06 13.00
N GLY A 220 -10.03 17.65 12.42
CA GLY A 220 -10.02 17.01 11.10
C GLY A 220 -10.74 15.67 11.07
N GLU A 221 -10.58 14.86 12.13
CA GLU A 221 -11.31 13.59 12.27
C GLU A 221 -12.81 13.82 12.45
N GLN A 222 -13.22 14.74 13.33
CA GLN A 222 -14.64 15.08 13.54
C GLN A 222 -15.29 15.57 12.25
N LYS A 223 -14.56 16.35 11.47
CA LYS A 223 -15.03 16.84 10.18
C LYS A 223 -15.14 15.72 9.14
N ALA A 224 -14.17 14.80 9.10
CA ALA A 224 -14.25 13.62 8.24
C ALA A 224 -15.46 12.74 8.60
N ASP A 225 -15.69 12.51 9.89
CA ASP A 225 -16.84 11.75 10.39
C ASP A 225 -18.19 12.40 10.02
N ALA A 226 -18.24 13.72 9.92
CA ALA A 226 -19.45 14.48 9.57
C ALA A 226 -19.67 14.62 8.05
N GLU A 227 -18.61 14.77 7.25
CA GLU A 227 -18.70 15.14 5.84
C GLU A 227 -18.58 13.95 4.87
N LEU A 228 -17.95 12.85 5.30
CA LEU A 228 -17.89 11.58 4.54
C LEU A 228 -19.10 10.72 4.91
N VAL A 229 -20.26 11.16 4.44
CA VAL A 229 -21.58 10.72 4.95
C VAL A 229 -21.84 9.23 4.82
N THR A 230 -21.27 8.56 3.81
CA THR A 230 -21.49 7.12 3.57
C THR A 230 -20.75 6.24 4.55
N TRP A 231 -19.71 6.75 5.23
CA TRP A 231 -18.88 5.97 6.15
C TRP A 231 -19.66 5.31 7.29
N ASN A 232 -20.62 6.02 7.86
CA ASN A 232 -21.43 5.54 8.98
C ASN A 232 -22.78 4.92 8.56
N MET A 233 -23.09 4.90 7.26
CA MET A 233 -24.33 4.30 6.77
C MET A 233 -24.27 2.78 6.86
N SER A 234 -25.42 2.17 7.17
CA SER A 234 -25.60 0.72 7.03
C SER A 234 -25.72 0.35 5.54
N TYR A 235 -25.55 -0.94 5.24
CA TYR A 235 -25.77 -1.45 3.90
C TYR A 235 -27.17 -1.07 3.35
N GLU A 236 -28.21 -1.21 4.18
CA GLU A 236 -29.58 -0.89 3.76
C GLU A 236 -29.75 0.60 3.46
N GLN A 237 -29.12 1.47 4.26
CA GLN A 237 -29.13 2.90 4.00
C GLN A 237 -28.39 3.26 2.71
N LEU A 238 -27.22 2.68 2.48
CA LEU A 238 -26.44 2.88 1.25
C LEU A 238 -27.23 2.39 0.04
N LYS A 239 -27.82 1.19 0.12
CA LYS A 239 -28.63 0.62 -0.95
C LYS A 239 -29.84 1.48 -1.28
N ALA A 240 -30.57 1.94 -0.26
CA ALA A 240 -31.77 2.75 -0.43
C ALA A 240 -31.49 4.16 -0.99
N GLN A 241 -30.29 4.70 -0.73
CA GLN A 241 -29.91 6.07 -1.12
C GLN A 241 -28.92 6.11 -2.28
N ARG A 242 -28.56 4.95 -2.87
CA ARG A 242 -27.52 4.83 -3.90
C ARG A 242 -27.71 5.83 -5.05
N ASP A 243 -28.87 5.79 -5.67
CA ASP A 243 -29.17 6.64 -6.85
C ASP A 243 -29.12 8.15 -6.51
N ASP A 244 -29.56 8.52 -5.31
CA ASP A 244 -29.52 9.92 -4.86
C ASP A 244 -28.12 10.38 -4.50
N LEU A 245 -27.29 9.50 -3.95
CA LEU A 245 -25.88 9.76 -3.67
C LEU A 245 -25.09 9.87 -4.97
N ASP A 246 -25.31 8.95 -5.92
CA ASP A 246 -24.64 8.94 -7.23
C ASP A 246 -24.98 10.19 -8.05
N LYS A 247 -26.24 10.64 -8.07
CA LYS A 247 -26.64 11.92 -8.69
C LYS A 247 -25.92 13.13 -8.09
N LYS A 248 -25.54 13.05 -6.81
CA LYS A 248 -24.76 14.09 -6.12
C LYS A 248 -23.25 13.92 -6.31
N GLY A 249 -22.79 12.87 -7.01
CA GLY A 249 -21.37 12.52 -7.16
C GLY A 249 -20.74 12.02 -5.87
N VAL A 250 -21.52 11.40 -5.00
CA VAL A 250 -21.10 10.82 -3.72
C VAL A 250 -21.11 9.31 -3.86
N HIS A 251 -19.93 8.72 -4.04
CA HIS A 251 -19.75 7.28 -4.20
C HIS A 251 -19.16 6.70 -2.91
N ALA A 252 -19.72 5.58 -2.43
CA ALA A 252 -19.35 4.99 -1.14
C ALA A 252 -17.92 4.45 -1.14
N ASP A 253 -17.46 3.85 -2.23
CA ASP A 253 -16.10 3.39 -2.44
C ASP A 253 -15.09 4.55 -2.35
N ASP A 254 -15.32 5.65 -3.09
CA ASP A 254 -14.50 6.85 -3.01
C ASP A 254 -14.45 7.43 -1.59
N GLN A 255 -15.58 7.46 -0.88
CA GLN A 255 -15.62 7.98 0.49
C GLN A 255 -14.87 7.11 1.48
N ASN A 256 -14.80 5.80 1.27
CA ASN A 256 -14.00 4.89 2.09
C ASN A 256 -12.49 5.23 1.98
N VAL A 257 -12.00 5.43 0.76
CA VAL A 257 -10.60 5.82 0.51
C VAL A 257 -10.30 7.20 1.10
N LYS A 258 -11.19 8.18 0.87
CA LYS A 258 -11.07 9.54 1.43
C LYS A 258 -11.06 9.53 2.96
N TYR A 259 -11.86 8.65 3.58
CA TYR A 259 -11.87 8.50 5.04
C TYR A 259 -10.53 7.98 5.57
N ALA A 260 -9.96 6.95 4.96
CA ALA A 260 -8.64 6.46 5.33
C ALA A 260 -7.56 7.55 5.20
N ILE A 261 -7.55 8.30 4.09
CA ILE A 261 -6.64 9.44 3.87
C ILE A 261 -6.81 10.51 4.96
N ALA A 262 -8.05 10.87 5.30
CA ALA A 262 -8.33 11.87 6.33
C ALA A 262 -7.80 11.43 7.70
N LYS A 263 -7.99 10.15 8.08
CA LYS A 263 -7.47 9.59 9.33
C LYS A 263 -5.94 9.58 9.36
N GLN A 264 -5.27 9.22 8.27
CA GLN A 264 -3.81 9.27 8.17
C GLN A 264 -3.26 10.70 8.33
N LEU A 265 -3.93 11.69 7.72
CA LEU A 265 -3.52 13.09 7.76
C LEU A 265 -3.76 13.76 9.12
N PHE A 266 -4.96 13.59 9.67
CA PHE A 266 -5.45 14.45 10.74
C PHE A 266 -5.48 13.79 12.12
N SER A 267 -5.42 12.45 12.22
CA SER A 267 -5.52 11.78 13.52
C SER A 267 -4.26 12.00 14.38
N ASP A 268 -4.48 12.17 15.70
CA ASP A 268 -3.43 12.07 16.72
C ASP A 268 -3.21 10.62 17.21
N ARG A 269 -4.06 9.68 16.79
CA ARG A 269 -3.98 8.24 17.09
C ARG A 269 -3.09 7.54 16.07
N GLN A 270 -1.89 8.04 15.87
CA GLN A 270 -1.05 7.70 14.71
C GLN A 270 -0.67 6.23 14.65
N LEU A 271 -0.27 5.61 15.76
CA LEU A 271 0.05 4.17 15.78
C LEU A 271 -1.20 3.33 15.45
N PHE A 272 -2.35 3.72 15.96
CA PHE A 272 -3.61 3.05 15.64
C PHE A 272 -3.91 3.12 14.14
N GLU A 273 -3.80 4.29 13.51
CA GLU A 273 -4.03 4.44 12.06
C GLU A 273 -2.98 3.69 11.23
N MET A 274 -1.73 3.60 11.69
CA MET A 274 -0.68 2.75 11.06
C MET A 274 -1.04 1.26 11.14
N MET A 275 -1.64 0.81 12.24
CA MET A 275 -2.09 -0.57 12.39
C MET A 275 -3.35 -0.86 11.59
N VAL A 276 -4.25 0.11 11.45
CA VAL A 276 -5.41 0.02 10.55
C VAL A 276 -4.96 -0.12 9.10
N ASP A 277 -3.99 0.69 8.65
CA ASP A 277 -3.39 0.62 7.32
C ASP A 277 -2.69 -0.74 7.10
N PHE A 278 -1.93 -1.21 8.08
CA PHE A 278 -1.28 -2.52 8.03
C PHE A 278 -2.30 -3.67 7.88
N PHE A 279 -3.32 -3.73 8.72
CA PHE A 279 -4.31 -4.80 8.64
C PHE A 279 -5.29 -4.62 7.47
N GLY A 280 -5.49 -3.40 7.00
CA GLY A 280 -6.22 -3.11 5.76
C GLY A 280 -5.55 -3.68 4.50
N ASP A 281 -4.20 -3.76 4.51
CA ASP A 281 -3.41 -4.46 3.51
C ASP A 281 -3.32 -5.98 3.80
N TYR A 282 -3.15 -6.38 5.07
CA TYR A 282 -2.94 -7.78 5.47
C TYR A 282 -4.19 -8.66 5.27
N LEU A 283 -5.39 -8.11 5.53
CA LEU A 283 -6.69 -8.73 5.26
C LEU A 283 -7.38 -7.97 4.13
N HIS A 284 -6.69 -7.82 3.01
CA HIS A 284 -7.11 -6.92 1.96
C HIS A 284 -8.45 -7.32 1.33
N VAL A 285 -9.32 -6.33 1.19
CA VAL A 285 -10.58 -6.38 0.44
C VAL A 285 -10.67 -5.11 -0.38
N ALA A 286 -10.69 -5.24 -1.71
CA ALA A 286 -10.75 -4.09 -2.59
C ALA A 286 -12.09 -3.34 -2.46
N ALA A 287 -12.04 -2.00 -2.41
CA ALA A 287 -13.24 -1.16 -2.27
C ALA A 287 -14.14 -1.20 -3.51
N PHE A 288 -13.53 -1.40 -4.68
CA PHE A 288 -14.19 -1.34 -5.99
C PHE A 288 -14.60 -2.70 -6.56
N HIS A 289 -14.52 -3.76 -5.77
CA HIS A 289 -15.00 -5.09 -6.18
C HIS A 289 -16.53 -5.10 -6.17
N ASP A 290 -17.14 -5.71 -7.17
CA ASP A 290 -18.60 -5.76 -7.36
C ASP A 290 -19.35 -6.13 -6.06
N GLY A 291 -20.19 -5.23 -5.58
CA GLY A 291 -20.97 -5.35 -4.35
C GLY A 291 -20.22 -5.01 -3.06
N ASN A 292 -18.90 -4.78 -3.11
CA ASN A 292 -18.12 -4.38 -1.94
C ASN A 292 -18.13 -2.87 -1.71
N GLU A 293 -18.48 -2.07 -2.70
CA GLU A 293 -18.64 -0.62 -2.56
C GLU A 293 -19.60 -0.24 -1.41
N LEU A 294 -20.60 -1.08 -1.13
CA LEU A 294 -21.57 -0.88 -0.05
C LEU A 294 -21.18 -1.56 1.28
N THR A 295 -20.17 -2.41 1.30
CA THR A 295 -19.82 -3.23 2.46
C THR A 295 -18.42 -3.00 3.00
N ARG A 296 -17.53 -2.38 2.19
CA ARG A 296 -16.12 -2.19 2.56
C ARG A 296 -15.95 -1.27 3.77
N ALA A 297 -16.77 -0.22 3.90
CA ALA A 297 -16.75 0.65 5.09
C ALA A 297 -17.09 -0.13 6.37
N ALA A 298 -18.08 -1.02 6.31
CA ALA A 298 -18.43 -1.88 7.44
C ALA A 298 -17.28 -2.84 7.78
N PHE A 299 -16.61 -3.43 6.78
CA PHE A 299 -15.44 -4.29 7.01
C PHE A 299 -14.30 -3.55 7.71
N GLU A 300 -14.00 -2.35 7.23
CA GLU A 300 -12.99 -1.49 7.87
C GLU A 300 -13.35 -1.19 9.33
N ARG A 301 -14.59 -0.76 9.58
CA ARG A 301 -15.07 -0.34 10.89
C ARG A 301 -15.17 -1.51 11.86
N ASP A 302 -15.83 -2.60 11.44
CA ASP A 302 -16.31 -3.66 12.33
C ASP A 302 -15.29 -4.80 12.49
N VAL A 303 -14.31 -4.89 11.58
CA VAL A 303 -13.23 -5.87 11.61
C VAL A 303 -11.87 -5.19 11.83
N ILE A 304 -11.41 -4.43 10.84
CA ILE A 304 -10.03 -3.91 10.85
C ILE A 304 -9.82 -2.95 12.03
N ARG A 305 -10.58 -1.87 12.10
CA ARG A 305 -10.41 -0.83 13.15
C ARG A 305 -10.74 -1.36 14.54
N LYS A 306 -11.74 -2.24 14.64
CA LYS A 306 -12.16 -2.82 15.92
C LYS A 306 -11.06 -3.65 16.58
N TYR A 307 -10.26 -4.36 15.79
CA TYR A 307 -9.26 -5.31 16.30
C TYR A 307 -7.81 -4.90 16.00
N ALA A 308 -7.54 -3.75 15.37
CA ALA A 308 -6.19 -3.33 14.98
C ALA A 308 -5.16 -3.31 16.13
N LEU A 309 -5.59 -2.99 17.35
CA LEU A 309 -4.82 -3.11 18.59
C LEU A 309 -5.49 -4.11 19.55
N GLY A 310 -6.02 -5.20 19.04
CA GLY A 310 -6.65 -6.30 19.77
C GLY A 310 -5.90 -7.61 19.61
N ASN A 311 -6.65 -8.72 19.64
CA ASN A 311 -6.11 -10.05 19.34
C ASN A 311 -6.36 -10.39 17.87
N TYR A 312 -5.33 -10.82 17.15
CA TYR A 312 -5.49 -11.20 15.76
C TYR A 312 -6.46 -12.36 15.54
N VAL A 313 -6.50 -13.31 16.47
CA VAL A 313 -7.44 -14.45 16.41
C VAL A 313 -8.90 -13.98 16.30
N ASP A 314 -9.28 -12.95 17.03
CA ASP A 314 -10.65 -12.41 17.00
C ASP A 314 -10.90 -11.61 15.70
N MET A 315 -9.89 -10.88 15.21
CA MET A 315 -9.94 -10.21 13.91
C MET A 315 -10.14 -11.22 12.77
N PHE A 316 -9.37 -12.30 12.75
CA PHE A 316 -9.43 -13.31 11.71
C PHE A 316 -10.77 -14.06 11.69
N VAL A 317 -11.30 -14.42 12.85
CA VAL A 317 -12.63 -15.01 12.95
C VAL A 317 -13.72 -14.04 12.47
N ALA A 318 -13.63 -12.76 12.87
CA ALA A 318 -14.59 -11.73 12.45
C ALA A 318 -14.51 -11.46 10.94
N ALA A 319 -13.31 -11.39 10.37
CA ALA A 319 -13.11 -11.23 8.93
C ALA A 319 -13.77 -12.36 8.15
N ASN A 320 -13.54 -13.59 8.59
CA ASN A 320 -14.11 -14.78 7.98
C ASN A 320 -15.64 -14.90 8.15
N LYS A 321 -16.30 -14.09 8.95
CA LYS A 321 -17.77 -13.97 9.07
C LYS A 321 -18.31 -12.67 8.45
N HIS A 322 -17.48 -11.89 7.77
CA HIS A 322 -17.93 -10.62 7.23
C HIS A 322 -18.32 -10.72 5.74
N PRO A 323 -19.49 -10.18 5.33
CA PRO A 323 -19.97 -10.27 3.94
C PRO A 323 -18.97 -9.75 2.90
N ALA A 324 -18.21 -8.71 3.21
CA ALA A 324 -17.24 -8.15 2.28
C ALA A 324 -16.15 -9.16 1.87
N LEU A 325 -15.55 -9.88 2.83
CA LEU A 325 -14.53 -10.90 2.54
C LEU A 325 -15.13 -12.12 1.84
N LEU A 326 -16.31 -12.56 2.30
CA LEU A 326 -17.01 -13.71 1.69
C LEU A 326 -17.38 -13.46 0.23
N ARG A 327 -17.75 -12.22 -0.11
CA ARG A 327 -18.06 -11.80 -1.49
C ARG A 327 -16.79 -11.65 -2.31
N TYR A 328 -15.77 -11.01 -1.75
CA TYR A 328 -14.52 -10.74 -2.44
C TYR A 328 -13.80 -12.00 -2.90
N LEU A 329 -13.89 -13.09 -2.12
CA LEU A 329 -13.26 -14.38 -2.40
C LEU A 329 -14.28 -15.49 -2.73
N ASP A 330 -15.47 -15.13 -3.22
CA ASP A 330 -16.51 -16.03 -3.74
C ASP A 330 -16.96 -17.14 -2.76
N GLN A 331 -16.70 -16.95 -1.47
CA GLN A 331 -17.05 -17.96 -0.45
C GLN A 331 -18.57 -18.13 -0.31
N GLN A 332 -19.35 -17.08 -0.57
CA GLN A 332 -20.81 -17.09 -0.48
C GLN A 332 -21.45 -18.18 -1.36
N ASP A 333 -20.77 -18.59 -2.44
CA ASP A 333 -21.23 -19.57 -3.43
C ASP A 333 -20.64 -20.95 -3.21
N SER A 334 -19.81 -21.15 -2.16
CA SER A 334 -19.16 -22.42 -1.85
C SER A 334 -20.10 -23.36 -1.11
N THR A 335 -20.43 -24.51 -1.73
CA THR A 335 -21.31 -25.53 -1.18
C THR A 335 -20.63 -26.90 -1.20
N LYS A 336 -21.18 -27.90 -0.48
CA LYS A 336 -20.69 -29.27 -0.49
C LYS A 336 -20.64 -29.89 -1.91
N ASP A 337 -21.52 -29.44 -2.81
CA ASP A 337 -21.63 -29.94 -4.18
C ASP A 337 -20.77 -29.12 -5.16
N ARG A 338 -20.44 -27.88 -4.79
CA ARG A 338 -19.61 -26.96 -5.55
C ARG A 338 -18.64 -26.24 -4.61
N ILE A 339 -17.51 -26.88 -4.34
CA ILE A 339 -16.49 -26.37 -3.43
C ILE A 339 -15.68 -25.27 -4.15
N ASN A 340 -15.59 -24.10 -3.53
CA ASN A 340 -14.69 -23.02 -3.94
C ASN A 340 -13.50 -22.99 -2.98
N GLU A 341 -12.28 -23.04 -3.52
CA GLU A 341 -11.03 -23.08 -2.74
C GLU A 341 -10.44 -21.68 -2.45
N ASN A 342 -10.96 -20.63 -3.08
CA ASN A 342 -10.35 -19.30 -3.09
C ASN A 342 -10.11 -18.76 -1.67
N LEU A 343 -11.15 -18.55 -0.86
CA LEU A 343 -10.99 -18.08 0.52
C LEU A 343 -10.17 -19.05 1.38
N ALA A 344 -10.27 -20.34 1.16
CA ALA A 344 -9.51 -21.33 1.92
C ALA A 344 -8.00 -21.24 1.64
N ARG A 345 -7.63 -21.00 0.39
CA ARG A 345 -6.27 -20.75 -0.05
C ARG A 345 -5.72 -19.47 0.57
N GLU A 346 -6.44 -18.35 0.43
CA GLU A 346 -6.00 -17.06 0.97
C GLU A 346 -5.91 -17.07 2.50
N ASN A 347 -6.80 -17.82 3.17
CA ASN A 347 -6.71 -18.02 4.62
C ASN A 347 -5.39 -18.71 5.03
N LEU A 348 -4.86 -19.61 4.22
CA LEU A 348 -3.56 -20.26 4.46
C LEU A 348 -2.40 -19.39 3.99
N GLU A 349 -2.46 -18.90 2.75
CA GLU A 349 -1.34 -18.26 2.08
C GLU A 349 -1.06 -16.84 2.55
N LEU A 350 -2.11 -16.02 2.71
CA LEU A 350 -1.95 -14.59 2.98
C LEU A 350 -2.29 -14.22 4.42
N TYR A 351 -3.34 -14.84 4.98
CA TYR A 351 -3.91 -14.35 6.23
C TYR A 351 -3.41 -15.12 7.46
N THR A 352 -2.78 -16.30 7.31
CA THR A 352 -2.27 -17.05 8.46
C THR A 352 -0.86 -17.56 8.26
N VAL A 353 -0.68 -18.81 7.85
CA VAL A 353 0.64 -19.48 7.91
C VAL A 353 1.67 -18.94 6.92
N GLY A 354 1.21 -18.26 5.88
CA GLY A 354 2.05 -17.72 4.82
C GLY A 354 2.33 -18.73 3.70
N ALA A 355 2.55 -18.25 2.47
CA ALA A 355 2.81 -19.08 1.32
C ALA A 355 4.03 -20.01 1.58
N PHE A 356 3.95 -21.25 1.11
CA PHE A 356 4.99 -22.27 1.21
C PHE A 356 5.39 -22.70 2.64
N ASN A 357 4.63 -22.35 3.66
CA ASN A 357 4.93 -22.64 5.07
C ASN A 357 4.26 -23.92 5.59
N GLY A 358 4.38 -25.02 4.85
CA GLY A 358 4.08 -26.38 5.34
C GLY A 358 2.66 -26.87 5.11
N TYR A 359 1.79 -26.12 4.43
CA TYR A 359 0.54 -26.64 3.88
C TYR A 359 0.76 -27.16 2.45
N ASN A 360 -0.19 -27.95 1.94
CA ASN A 360 -0.20 -28.49 0.59
C ASN A 360 -1.63 -28.41 0.00
N GLU A 361 -1.79 -28.76 -1.28
CA GLU A 361 -3.08 -28.70 -1.98
C GLU A 361 -4.18 -29.55 -1.32
N THR A 362 -3.82 -30.63 -0.64
CA THR A 362 -4.79 -31.41 0.14
C THR A 362 -5.29 -30.63 1.35
N ASP A 363 -4.43 -29.88 2.03
CA ASP A 363 -4.82 -29.01 3.13
C ASP A 363 -5.76 -27.91 2.64
N VAL A 364 -5.46 -27.25 1.50
CA VAL A 364 -6.32 -26.23 0.88
C VAL A 364 -7.69 -26.81 0.56
N ARG A 365 -7.73 -27.95 -0.12
CA ARG A 365 -8.99 -28.60 -0.48
C ARG A 365 -9.81 -29.01 0.74
N GLN A 366 -9.22 -29.59 1.76
CA GLN A 366 -9.93 -29.95 2.99
C GLN A 366 -10.38 -28.72 3.79
N ALA A 367 -9.60 -27.64 3.78
CA ALA A 367 -10.02 -26.37 4.34
C ALA A 367 -11.22 -25.79 3.60
N ALA A 368 -11.23 -25.85 2.27
CA ALA A 368 -12.37 -25.43 1.45
C ALA A 368 -13.62 -26.28 1.72
N MET A 369 -13.47 -27.61 1.80
CA MET A 369 -14.56 -28.51 2.19
C MET A 369 -15.15 -28.12 3.55
N LEU A 370 -14.29 -27.91 4.55
CA LEU A 370 -14.72 -27.49 5.90
C LEU A 370 -15.45 -26.14 5.85
N GLN A 371 -15.03 -25.20 5.01
CA GLN A 371 -15.59 -23.84 4.95
C GLN A 371 -16.90 -23.74 4.15
N THR A 372 -17.38 -24.81 3.53
CA THR A 372 -18.67 -24.83 2.81
C THR A 372 -19.85 -24.48 3.71
N GLY A 373 -20.93 -23.98 3.13
CA GLY A 373 -22.14 -23.59 3.83
C GLY A 373 -22.11 -22.17 4.44
N ARG A 374 -20.99 -21.46 4.32
CA ARG A 374 -20.88 -20.04 4.71
C ARG A 374 -21.36 -19.19 3.55
N SER A 375 -22.31 -18.33 3.79
CA SER A 375 -22.97 -17.58 2.74
C SER A 375 -23.41 -16.21 3.22
N ILE A 376 -24.03 -15.44 2.33
CA ILE A 376 -24.57 -14.12 2.58
C ILE A 376 -26.07 -14.14 2.25
N ARG A 377 -26.89 -13.61 3.14
CA ARG A 377 -28.31 -13.30 2.90
C ARG A 377 -28.60 -11.90 3.41
N ASP A 378 -29.24 -11.06 2.61
CA ASP A 378 -29.55 -9.67 2.96
C ASP A 378 -28.34 -8.91 3.51
N ASN A 379 -27.19 -9.12 2.86
CA ASN A 379 -25.87 -8.61 3.25
C ASN A 379 -25.43 -8.95 4.69
N GLN A 380 -25.98 -9.98 5.27
CA GLN A 380 -25.58 -10.54 6.56
C GLN A 380 -24.96 -11.91 6.36
N TYR A 381 -23.98 -12.23 7.19
CA TYR A 381 -23.45 -13.58 7.26
C TYR A 381 -24.52 -14.56 7.66
N VAL A 382 -24.61 -15.67 6.95
CA VAL A 382 -25.47 -16.80 7.32
C VAL A 382 -24.69 -18.12 7.16
N TYR A 383 -24.90 -19.02 8.08
CA TYR A 383 -24.47 -20.41 7.93
C TYR A 383 -25.62 -21.27 7.45
N ARG A 384 -25.39 -22.11 6.42
CA ARG A 384 -26.37 -22.98 5.78
C ARG A 384 -25.96 -24.45 5.98
N PRO A 385 -26.45 -25.14 7.01
CA PRO A 385 -26.08 -26.52 7.28
C PRO A 385 -26.32 -27.46 6.12
N GLU A 386 -27.40 -27.26 5.37
CA GLU A 386 -27.75 -28.08 4.20
C GLU A 386 -26.73 -27.99 3.06
N GLN A 387 -25.93 -26.97 3.03
CA GLN A 387 -24.85 -26.76 2.04
C GLN A 387 -23.46 -27.12 2.58
N HIS A 388 -23.36 -27.48 3.87
CA HIS A 388 -22.09 -27.83 4.49
C HIS A 388 -21.65 -29.25 4.14
N TYR A 389 -20.35 -29.43 3.87
CA TYR A 389 -19.72 -30.74 3.73
C TYR A 389 -19.66 -31.45 5.07
N VAL A 390 -20.09 -32.69 5.11
CA VAL A 390 -20.02 -33.58 6.28
C VAL A 390 -19.00 -34.68 6.00
N GLY A 391 -18.03 -34.84 6.86
CA GLY A 391 -16.97 -35.84 6.75
C GLY A 391 -15.69 -35.39 7.44
N PRO A 392 -14.78 -36.31 7.76
CA PRO A 392 -13.55 -36.00 8.48
C PRO A 392 -12.66 -35.05 7.68
N VAL A 393 -12.02 -34.12 8.41
CA VAL A 393 -11.06 -33.18 7.87
C VAL A 393 -9.75 -33.26 8.65
N LYS A 394 -8.63 -33.10 7.91
CA LYS A 394 -7.30 -32.99 8.49
C LYS A 394 -6.52 -31.92 7.75
N ILE A 395 -6.22 -30.80 8.41
CA ILE A 395 -5.63 -29.59 7.81
C ILE A 395 -4.48 -29.12 8.70
N MET A 396 -3.24 -29.24 8.25
CA MET A 396 -2.06 -28.76 8.99
C MET A 396 -2.01 -29.18 10.47
N GLY A 397 -2.45 -30.39 10.80
CA GLY A 397 -2.52 -30.87 12.18
C GLY A 397 -3.85 -30.67 12.89
N PHE A 398 -4.71 -29.76 12.44
CA PHE A 398 -6.12 -29.71 12.87
C PHE A 398 -6.83 -30.97 12.34
N SER A 399 -7.52 -31.70 13.22
CA SER A 399 -8.28 -32.91 12.85
C SER A 399 -9.62 -32.92 13.54
N HIS A 400 -10.70 -33.10 12.77
CA HIS A 400 -12.06 -33.16 13.31
C HIS A 400 -12.92 -34.11 12.47
N PRO A 401 -13.82 -34.91 13.08
CA PRO A 401 -14.72 -35.79 12.36
C PRO A 401 -15.75 -35.05 11.50
N ASN A 402 -16.11 -33.84 11.84
CA ASN A 402 -17.06 -32.99 11.11
C ASN A 402 -18.32 -33.78 10.66
N GLY A 403 -18.87 -34.54 11.60
CA GLY A 403 -19.95 -35.51 11.31
C GLY A 403 -21.35 -34.93 11.40
N ASP A 404 -21.51 -33.68 11.80
CA ASP A 404 -22.81 -33.01 11.95
C ASP A 404 -22.82 -31.67 11.20
N ALA A 405 -23.73 -31.55 10.24
CA ALA A 405 -23.88 -30.33 9.45
C ALA A 405 -24.34 -29.13 10.28
N ALA A 406 -25.18 -29.34 11.29
CA ALA A 406 -25.68 -28.25 12.16
C ALA A 406 -24.58 -27.69 13.06
N GLY A 407 -23.64 -28.53 13.49
CA GLY A 407 -22.47 -28.16 14.28
C GLY A 407 -21.30 -27.65 13.46
N GLY A 408 -21.37 -27.68 12.13
CA GLY A 408 -20.25 -27.34 11.24
C GLY A 408 -19.69 -25.93 11.41
N GLU A 409 -20.52 -24.93 11.70
CA GLU A 409 -20.06 -23.56 11.97
C GLU A 409 -19.10 -23.48 13.17
N ALA A 410 -19.40 -24.22 14.23
CA ALA A 410 -18.54 -24.26 15.42
C ALA A 410 -17.19 -24.94 15.11
N VAL A 411 -17.18 -25.96 14.24
CA VAL A 411 -15.95 -26.60 13.79
C VAL A 411 -15.12 -25.67 12.92
N GLN A 412 -15.73 -24.89 12.04
CA GLN A 412 -15.07 -23.86 11.25
C GLN A 412 -14.44 -22.79 12.14
N GLU A 413 -15.15 -22.30 13.15
CA GLU A 413 -14.60 -21.33 14.09
C GLU A 413 -13.43 -21.91 14.90
N ALA A 414 -13.53 -23.15 15.35
CA ALA A 414 -12.43 -23.84 16.02
C ALA A 414 -11.19 -23.97 15.10
N TYR A 415 -11.39 -24.26 13.82
CA TYR A 415 -10.33 -24.30 12.83
C TYR A 415 -9.69 -22.91 12.61
N PHE A 416 -10.46 -21.83 12.49
CA PHE A 416 -9.90 -20.48 12.35
C PHE A 416 -9.08 -20.07 13.57
N ARG A 417 -9.56 -20.36 14.77
CA ARG A 417 -8.80 -20.11 16.00
C ARG A 417 -7.52 -20.92 16.06
N TYR A 418 -7.56 -22.20 15.64
CA TYR A 418 -6.38 -23.04 15.51
C TYR A 418 -5.37 -22.44 14.53
N LEU A 419 -5.81 -22.07 13.33
CA LEU A 419 -4.96 -21.47 12.31
C LEU A 419 -4.33 -20.15 12.77
N ALA A 420 -5.12 -19.27 13.35
CA ALA A 420 -4.64 -17.98 13.84
C ALA A 420 -3.56 -18.14 14.93
N LEU A 421 -3.61 -19.21 15.73
CA LEU A 421 -2.64 -19.52 16.78
C LEU A 421 -1.60 -20.56 16.36
N HIS A 422 -1.55 -20.92 15.09
CA HIS A 422 -0.52 -21.84 14.60
C HIS A 422 0.88 -21.21 14.67
N PRO A 423 1.95 -21.97 15.01
CA PRO A 423 3.31 -21.43 15.10
C PRO A 423 3.80 -20.71 13.83
N ASN A 424 3.43 -21.22 12.65
CA ASN A 424 3.78 -20.58 11.39
C ASN A 424 3.05 -19.23 11.21
N THR A 425 1.80 -19.13 11.65
CA THR A 425 1.05 -17.86 11.68
C THR A 425 1.70 -16.84 12.60
N ALA A 426 2.12 -17.26 13.80
CA ALA A 426 2.84 -16.40 14.72
C ALA A 426 4.12 -15.84 14.10
N ARG A 427 4.87 -16.69 13.39
CA ARG A 427 6.10 -16.30 12.72
C ARG A 427 5.83 -15.38 11.52
N TYR A 428 4.83 -15.70 10.70
CA TYR A 428 4.44 -14.90 9.54
C TYR A 428 3.93 -13.52 9.96
N MET A 429 3.06 -13.42 10.96
CA MET A 429 2.62 -12.14 11.53
C MET A 429 3.79 -11.33 12.10
N ALA A 430 4.68 -11.97 12.86
CA ALA A 430 5.86 -11.32 13.40
C ALA A 430 6.79 -10.79 12.30
N GLN A 431 6.98 -11.57 11.23
CA GLN A 431 7.75 -11.17 10.05
C GLN A 431 7.14 -9.94 9.39
N ASN A 432 5.83 -9.95 9.10
CA ASN A 432 5.15 -8.83 8.44
C ASN A 432 5.17 -7.55 9.29
N LEU A 433 4.92 -7.65 10.60
CA LEU A 433 5.02 -6.51 11.52
C LEU A 433 6.46 -5.96 11.59
N ALA A 434 7.46 -6.83 11.65
CA ALA A 434 8.85 -6.40 11.65
C ALA A 434 9.27 -5.82 10.29
N THR A 435 8.75 -6.33 9.17
CA THR A 435 8.91 -5.72 7.84
C THR A 435 8.30 -4.33 7.80
N ARG A 436 7.11 -4.15 8.33
CA ARG A 436 6.42 -2.85 8.40
C ARG A 436 7.19 -1.82 9.21
N PHE A 437 7.71 -2.18 10.38
CA PHE A 437 8.21 -1.23 11.36
C PHE A 437 9.73 -1.19 11.52
N VAL A 438 10.47 -2.19 11.04
CA VAL A 438 11.93 -2.29 11.28
C VAL A 438 12.73 -2.21 9.97
N SER A 439 12.64 -3.21 9.12
CA SER A 439 13.36 -3.24 7.84
C SER A 439 12.75 -4.27 6.89
N ASP A 440 13.05 -4.16 5.60
CA ASP A 440 12.55 -5.10 4.59
C ASP A 440 13.03 -6.53 4.82
N VAL A 441 14.16 -6.70 5.50
CA VAL A 441 14.71 -7.99 5.94
C VAL A 441 14.98 -7.90 7.45
N PRO A 442 13.96 -8.11 8.30
CA PRO A 442 14.12 -7.98 9.73
C PRO A 442 14.98 -9.11 10.32
N PRO A 443 15.78 -8.84 11.37
CA PRO A 443 16.60 -9.85 12.02
C PRO A 443 15.76 -11.02 12.57
N LYS A 444 16.21 -12.24 12.28
CA LYS A 444 15.54 -13.47 12.74
C LYS A 444 15.31 -13.50 14.26
N THR A 445 16.26 -13.00 15.04
CA THR A 445 16.17 -12.91 16.52
C THR A 445 15.01 -12.05 16.98
N LEU A 446 14.70 -10.98 16.27
CA LEU A 446 13.55 -10.13 16.52
C LEU A 446 12.25 -10.86 16.16
N VAL A 447 12.20 -11.44 14.97
CA VAL A 447 11.00 -12.17 14.49
C VAL A 447 10.68 -13.34 15.44
N ASP A 448 11.67 -14.10 15.87
CA ASP A 448 11.48 -15.22 16.80
C ASP A 448 10.93 -14.76 18.17
N ALA A 449 11.46 -13.64 18.70
CA ALA A 449 10.98 -13.08 19.96
C ALA A 449 9.52 -12.57 19.84
N MET A 450 9.18 -11.90 18.73
CA MET A 450 7.83 -11.42 18.46
C MET A 450 6.85 -12.59 18.27
N ALA A 451 7.24 -13.63 17.52
CA ALA A 451 6.44 -14.83 17.30
C ALA A 451 6.17 -15.59 18.61
N LYS A 452 7.19 -15.69 19.47
CA LYS A 452 7.00 -16.27 20.80
C LYS A 452 5.98 -15.48 21.62
N THR A 453 6.10 -14.15 21.65
CA THR A 453 5.13 -13.29 22.36
C THR A 453 3.72 -13.43 21.79
N TYR A 454 3.59 -13.53 20.46
CA TYR A 454 2.30 -13.74 19.80
C TYR A 454 1.59 -14.99 20.33
N LEU A 455 2.29 -16.11 20.45
CA LEU A 455 1.74 -17.35 21.00
C LEU A 455 1.46 -17.25 22.50
N ASP A 456 2.43 -16.78 23.28
CA ASP A 456 2.31 -16.65 24.75
C ASP A 456 1.15 -15.72 25.17
N LYS A 457 0.84 -14.73 24.34
CA LYS A 457 -0.20 -13.72 24.57
C LYS A 457 -1.44 -13.89 23.71
N GLN A 458 -1.65 -15.10 23.16
CA GLN A 458 -2.83 -15.45 22.39
C GLN A 458 -3.14 -14.42 21.28
N SER A 459 -2.14 -14.14 20.45
CA SER A 459 -2.17 -13.21 19.34
C SER A 459 -2.41 -11.73 19.69
N ASN A 460 -2.13 -11.30 20.92
CA ASN A 460 -2.29 -9.93 21.36
C ASN A 460 -1.28 -9.00 20.66
N ILE A 461 -1.77 -8.16 19.74
CA ILE A 461 -0.94 -7.28 18.88
C ILE A 461 -0.20 -6.22 19.70
N PRO A 462 -0.80 -5.51 20.67
CA PRO A 462 -0.05 -4.60 21.55
C PRO A 462 1.15 -5.25 22.22
N ALA A 463 1.02 -6.48 22.71
CA ALA A 463 2.13 -7.20 23.34
C ALA A 463 3.26 -7.52 22.35
N VAL A 464 2.91 -7.89 21.11
CA VAL A 464 3.89 -8.14 20.04
C VAL A 464 4.63 -6.85 19.66
N LEU A 465 3.91 -5.72 19.53
CA LEU A 465 4.50 -4.40 19.28
C LEU A 465 5.43 -3.97 20.42
N MET A 466 5.02 -4.16 21.68
CA MET A 466 5.85 -3.86 22.84
C MET A 466 7.13 -4.71 22.87
N THR A 467 7.05 -5.99 22.47
CA THR A 467 8.24 -6.83 22.31
C THR A 467 9.18 -6.24 21.26
N MET A 468 8.67 -5.85 20.09
CA MET A 468 9.48 -5.20 19.04
C MET A 468 10.15 -3.92 19.55
N LEU A 469 9.39 -3.03 20.19
CA LEU A 469 9.84 -1.72 20.65
C LEU A 469 10.84 -1.80 21.81
N SER A 470 10.86 -2.90 22.56
CA SER A 470 11.84 -3.16 23.64
C SER A 470 13.18 -3.68 23.12
N ARG A 471 13.29 -4.04 21.84
CA ARG A 471 14.48 -4.70 21.27
C ARG A 471 15.43 -3.70 20.64
N THR A 472 16.73 -3.98 20.80
CA THR A 472 17.81 -3.18 20.21
C THR A 472 17.76 -3.16 18.68
N GLU A 473 17.26 -4.23 18.07
CA GLU A 473 17.10 -4.36 16.62
C GLU A 473 16.17 -3.28 16.04
N PHE A 474 15.08 -2.93 16.74
CA PHE A 474 14.21 -1.82 16.34
C PHE A 474 14.96 -0.49 16.35
N TRP A 475 15.65 -0.17 17.45
CA TRP A 475 16.35 1.11 17.62
C TRP A 475 17.58 1.24 16.71
N ALA A 476 18.19 0.11 16.31
CA ALA A 476 19.30 0.08 15.37
C ALA A 476 18.89 0.22 13.90
N SER A 477 17.59 0.12 13.59
CA SER A 477 17.08 0.11 12.22
C SER A 477 16.88 1.50 11.59
N VAL A 478 17.52 2.53 12.12
CA VAL A 478 17.40 3.91 11.62
C VAL A 478 17.68 3.97 10.12
N GLY A 479 16.73 4.49 9.34
CA GLY A 479 16.86 4.67 7.89
C GLY A 479 16.85 3.37 7.06
N GLN A 480 16.52 2.22 7.65
CA GLN A 480 16.44 0.95 6.93
C GLN A 480 15.08 0.70 6.28
N LYS A 481 14.18 1.68 6.30
CA LYS A 481 12.84 1.58 5.71
C LYS A 481 12.56 2.77 4.82
N VAL A 482 12.10 2.53 3.60
CA VAL A 482 11.63 3.57 2.69
C VAL A 482 10.14 3.80 2.89
N ARG A 483 9.69 5.05 2.84
CA ARG A 483 8.27 5.38 2.86
C ARG A 483 7.61 4.89 1.57
N ARG A 484 6.48 4.22 1.69
CA ARG A 484 5.61 3.96 0.55
C ARG A 484 5.05 5.30 0.02
N PRO A 485 4.60 5.39 -1.24
CA PRO A 485 4.17 6.68 -1.83
C PRO A 485 3.11 7.42 -1.02
N GLY A 486 2.11 6.72 -0.48
CA GLY A 486 1.08 7.31 0.38
C GLY A 486 1.65 7.85 1.70
N GLU A 487 2.62 7.14 2.29
CA GLU A 487 3.30 7.61 3.50
C GLU A 487 4.18 8.85 3.24
N TYR A 488 4.85 8.90 2.09
CA TYR A 488 5.62 10.07 1.68
C TYR A 488 4.73 11.31 1.54
N LEU A 489 3.62 11.17 0.82
CA LEU A 489 2.65 12.23 0.61
C LEU A 489 2.07 12.71 1.94
N THR A 490 1.59 11.78 2.76
CA THR A 490 1.02 12.11 4.08
C THR A 490 2.04 12.79 4.98
N ALA A 491 3.30 12.31 5.01
CA ALA A 491 4.38 12.92 5.77
C ALA A 491 4.67 14.36 5.31
N THR A 492 4.65 14.60 4.00
CA THR A 492 4.86 15.94 3.42
C THR A 492 3.76 16.91 3.87
N TYR A 493 2.49 16.52 3.75
CA TYR A 493 1.38 17.36 4.16
C TYR A 493 1.37 17.61 5.67
N ARG A 494 1.65 16.60 6.48
CA ARG A 494 1.74 16.72 7.94
C ARG A 494 2.90 17.63 8.37
N ALA A 495 4.04 17.56 7.68
CA ALA A 495 5.18 18.45 7.95
C ALA A 495 4.88 19.92 7.64
N LEU A 496 3.97 20.20 6.71
CA LEU A 496 3.46 21.54 6.37
C LEU A 496 2.28 21.98 7.25
N ASP A 497 1.98 21.24 8.32
CA ASP A 497 0.89 21.52 9.27
C ASP A 497 -0.48 21.68 8.54
N ILE A 498 -0.82 20.74 7.63
CA ILE A 498 -2.10 20.75 6.90
C ILE A 498 -3.27 20.77 7.88
N GLY A 499 -4.18 21.74 7.70
CA GLY A 499 -5.43 21.85 8.46
C GLY A 499 -6.64 21.40 7.64
N ALA A 500 -7.66 20.90 8.33
CA ALA A 500 -8.87 20.35 7.70
C ALA A 500 -9.84 21.40 7.16
N ASP A 501 -9.61 22.68 7.44
CA ASP A 501 -10.47 23.77 6.98
C ASP A 501 -9.90 24.45 5.75
N ALA A 502 -10.80 24.92 4.89
CA ALA A 502 -10.41 25.77 3.77
C ALA A 502 -9.98 27.15 4.27
N PRO A 503 -9.03 27.80 3.56
CA PRO A 503 -8.66 29.19 3.87
C PRO A 503 -9.87 30.13 3.78
N ALA A 504 -9.82 31.22 4.54
CA ALA A 504 -10.82 32.28 4.43
C ALA A 504 -10.89 32.81 2.98
N GLY A 505 -12.11 32.94 2.46
CA GLY A 505 -12.36 33.38 1.08
C GLY A 505 -12.21 32.27 0.02
N PHE A 506 -11.98 31.02 0.41
CA PHE A 506 -12.03 29.92 -0.55
C PHE A 506 -13.43 29.77 -1.15
N THR A 507 -13.50 29.76 -2.46
CA THR A 507 -14.74 29.51 -3.22
C THR A 507 -14.59 28.21 -3.98
N SER A 508 -15.52 27.26 -3.71
CA SER A 508 -15.58 26.00 -4.43
C SER A 508 -16.37 26.13 -5.73
N ASN A 509 -15.87 25.52 -6.79
CA ASN A 509 -16.62 25.37 -8.04
C ASN A 509 -17.71 24.29 -7.95
N ASN A 510 -17.65 23.42 -6.95
CA ASN A 510 -18.65 22.40 -6.66
C ASN A 510 -19.24 22.64 -5.26
N THR A 511 -20.45 23.18 -5.20
CA THR A 511 -21.16 23.49 -3.96
C THR A 511 -21.84 22.27 -3.33
N ASN A 512 -21.95 21.15 -4.05
CA ASN A 512 -22.59 19.92 -3.55
C ASN A 512 -21.66 19.12 -2.62
N VAL A 513 -20.37 19.41 -2.65
CA VAL A 513 -19.36 18.67 -1.88
C VAL A 513 -18.52 19.67 -1.10
N SER A 514 -18.26 19.39 0.17
CA SER A 514 -17.47 20.26 1.02
C SER A 514 -16.02 20.44 0.51
N PRO A 515 -15.36 21.55 0.85
CA PRO A 515 -13.96 21.78 0.49
C PRO A 515 -13.05 20.62 0.93
N MET A 516 -13.24 20.09 2.15
CA MET A 516 -12.45 18.99 2.66
C MET A 516 -12.60 17.73 1.79
N VAL A 517 -13.83 17.33 1.45
CA VAL A 517 -14.09 16.13 0.62
C VAL A 517 -13.51 16.31 -0.78
N GLN A 518 -13.55 17.52 -1.36
CA GLN A 518 -12.90 17.83 -2.63
C GLN A 518 -11.38 17.68 -2.55
N GLY A 519 -10.77 18.27 -1.52
CA GLY A 519 -9.32 18.19 -1.31
C GLY A 519 -8.84 16.76 -1.06
N LEU A 520 -9.60 15.96 -0.31
CA LEU A 520 -9.32 14.54 -0.13
C LEU A 520 -9.42 13.78 -1.47
N GLY A 521 -10.38 14.13 -2.35
CA GLY A 521 -10.48 13.57 -3.68
C GLY A 521 -9.30 13.91 -4.59
N GLU A 522 -8.70 15.10 -4.45
CA GLU A 522 -7.47 15.45 -5.16
C GLU A 522 -6.25 14.67 -4.64
N ILE A 523 -6.18 14.43 -3.34
CA ILE A 523 -5.13 13.60 -2.73
C ILE A 523 -5.31 12.14 -3.16
N MET A 524 -6.53 11.62 -3.13
CA MET A 524 -6.84 10.25 -3.59
C MET A 524 -6.36 10.01 -5.02
N ARG A 525 -6.70 10.93 -5.96
CA ARG A 525 -6.22 10.82 -7.36
C ARG A 525 -4.69 10.81 -7.47
N LYS A 526 -3.98 11.54 -6.60
CA LYS A 526 -2.51 11.48 -6.57
C LYS A 526 -1.99 10.14 -6.08
N LEU A 527 -2.65 9.54 -5.11
CA LEU A 527 -2.30 8.20 -4.63
C LEU A 527 -2.60 7.13 -5.68
N GLU A 528 -3.68 7.29 -6.46
CA GLU A 528 -3.98 6.47 -7.65
C GLU A 528 -2.85 6.58 -8.70
N GLU A 529 -2.41 7.81 -9.02
CA GLU A 529 -1.29 8.06 -9.93
C GLU A 529 0.04 7.44 -9.43
N PHE A 530 0.22 7.33 -8.12
CA PHE A 530 1.37 6.67 -7.50
C PHE A 530 1.20 5.13 -7.41
N GLY A 531 0.04 4.60 -7.77
CA GLY A 531 -0.32 3.20 -7.62
C GLY A 531 -0.44 2.75 -6.15
N HIS A 532 -0.75 3.67 -5.21
CA HIS A 532 -0.81 3.38 -3.78
C HIS A 532 -1.97 4.11 -3.09
N ALA A 533 -3.17 4.01 -3.64
CA ALA A 533 -4.36 4.49 -2.96
C ALA A 533 -4.92 3.41 -2.01
N PRO A 534 -5.29 3.74 -0.77
CA PRO A 534 -5.82 2.76 0.17
C PRO A 534 -6.99 1.97 -0.41
N MET A 535 -7.03 0.66 -0.19
CA MET A 535 -8.13 -0.23 -0.61
C MET A 535 -8.35 -0.37 -2.12
N GLU A 536 -7.42 0.11 -2.96
CA GLU A 536 -7.60 0.09 -4.41
C GLU A 536 -6.90 -1.05 -5.13
N LEU A 537 -6.02 -1.79 -4.47
CA LEU A 537 -5.38 -2.94 -5.09
C LEU A 537 -6.45 -3.99 -5.43
N PRO A 538 -6.52 -4.52 -6.67
CA PRO A 538 -7.55 -5.49 -7.03
C PRO A 538 -7.30 -6.89 -6.48
N THR A 539 -6.07 -7.22 -6.06
CA THR A 539 -5.66 -8.54 -5.59
C THR A 539 -5.64 -8.65 -4.06
N PRO A 540 -5.87 -9.83 -3.46
CA PRO A 540 -6.04 -10.00 -2.02
C PRO A 540 -4.77 -9.89 -1.18
N ASN A 541 -3.59 -9.82 -1.81
CA ASN A 541 -2.29 -9.78 -1.12
C ASN A 541 -1.92 -8.42 -0.51
N GLY A 542 -2.71 -7.35 -0.76
CA GLY A 542 -2.38 -6.00 -0.29
C GLY A 542 -1.14 -5.40 -0.95
N TYR A 543 -0.80 -4.17 -0.59
CA TYR A 543 0.36 -3.48 -1.14
C TYR A 543 1.68 -4.00 -0.53
N ALA A 544 2.68 -4.20 -1.39
CA ALA A 544 4.00 -4.62 -0.94
C ALA A 544 4.63 -3.60 0.04
N ASP A 545 5.21 -4.08 1.12
CA ASP A 545 5.88 -3.22 2.11
C ASP A 545 7.41 -3.39 2.06
N VAL A 546 7.98 -3.31 0.84
CA VAL A 546 9.41 -3.38 0.58
C VAL A 546 9.83 -2.27 -0.38
N TYR A 547 11.05 -1.74 -0.20
CA TYR A 547 11.52 -0.57 -0.95
C TYR A 547 11.56 -0.77 -2.46
N VAL A 548 11.85 -1.99 -2.91
CA VAL A 548 11.99 -2.31 -4.33
C VAL A 548 10.70 -2.04 -5.13
N ALA A 549 9.55 -2.18 -4.50
CA ALA A 549 8.26 -1.89 -5.12
C ALA A 549 8.03 -0.38 -5.36
N TRP A 550 8.73 0.51 -4.63
CA TRP A 550 8.37 1.92 -4.55
C TRP A 550 9.48 2.90 -4.92
N THR A 551 10.67 2.43 -5.30
CA THR A 551 11.84 3.29 -5.59
C THR A 551 12.15 3.42 -7.08
N SER A 552 11.16 3.30 -7.95
CA SER A 552 11.34 3.61 -9.38
C SER A 552 11.59 5.11 -9.60
N ALA A 553 12.32 5.45 -10.64
CA ALA A 553 12.57 6.86 -10.99
C ALA A 553 11.26 7.63 -11.21
N GLY A 554 10.26 7.00 -11.86
CA GLY A 554 8.95 7.60 -12.09
C GLY A 554 8.21 7.91 -10.79
N THR A 555 8.18 6.97 -9.84
CA THR A 555 7.57 7.17 -8.53
C THR A 555 8.24 8.32 -7.79
N MET A 556 9.57 8.38 -7.77
CA MET A 556 10.32 9.45 -7.08
C MET A 556 10.02 10.83 -7.67
N VAL A 557 10.05 10.97 -8.99
CA VAL A 557 9.74 12.24 -9.68
C VAL A 557 8.31 12.69 -9.39
N ASN A 558 7.35 11.78 -9.44
CA ASN A 558 5.95 12.07 -9.12
C ASN A 558 5.78 12.56 -7.68
N GLN A 559 6.46 11.93 -6.71
CA GLN A 559 6.45 12.36 -5.31
C GLN A 559 7.04 13.77 -5.15
N TRP A 560 8.16 14.09 -5.80
CA TRP A 560 8.76 15.43 -5.74
C TRP A 560 7.88 16.49 -6.40
N ASN A 561 7.17 16.16 -7.47
CA ASN A 561 6.22 17.08 -8.11
C ASN A 561 4.99 17.34 -7.23
N ASP A 562 4.48 16.32 -6.55
CA ASP A 562 3.37 16.54 -5.60
C ASP A 562 3.82 17.35 -4.37
N ALA A 563 5.01 17.09 -3.83
CA ALA A 563 5.58 17.94 -2.78
C ALA A 563 5.67 19.42 -3.21
N TYR A 564 6.07 19.70 -4.46
CA TYR A 564 6.04 21.06 -5.02
C TYR A 564 4.61 21.62 -5.06
N THR A 565 3.64 20.84 -5.50
CA THR A 565 2.23 21.23 -5.51
C THR A 565 1.73 21.57 -4.10
N ALA A 566 2.09 20.76 -3.10
CA ALA A 566 1.75 21.01 -1.70
C ALA A 566 2.35 22.32 -1.19
N ILE A 567 3.64 22.54 -1.45
CA ILE A 567 4.40 23.75 -1.01
C ILE A 567 3.85 25.03 -1.62
N THR A 568 3.42 24.99 -2.89
CA THR A 568 2.91 26.17 -3.61
C THR A 568 1.42 26.41 -3.43
N GLY A 569 0.74 25.65 -2.56
CA GLY A 569 -0.68 25.84 -2.26
C GLY A 569 -1.63 25.26 -3.29
N GLY A 570 -1.22 24.25 -4.02
CA GLY A 570 -2.07 23.56 -5.01
C GLY A 570 -3.27 22.83 -4.39
N ARG A 571 -3.28 22.62 -3.07
CA ARG A 571 -4.41 22.03 -2.33
C ARG A 571 -5.23 23.13 -1.63
N ARG A 572 -5.86 23.98 -2.41
CA ARG A 572 -6.57 25.19 -1.95
C ARG A 572 -7.73 24.92 -0.99
N GLN A 573 -8.20 23.68 -0.92
CA GLN A 573 -9.28 23.23 -0.04
C GLN A 573 -8.85 23.07 1.42
N PHE A 574 -7.55 23.16 1.69
CA PHE A 574 -6.95 23.02 3.01
C PHE A 574 -6.13 24.25 3.39
N THR A 575 -6.08 24.54 4.68
CA THR A 575 -5.05 25.44 5.22
C THR A 575 -3.73 24.70 5.36
N TRP A 576 -2.62 25.40 5.24
CA TRP A 576 -1.26 24.87 5.40
C TRP A 576 -0.29 26.01 5.71
N THR A 577 0.85 25.67 6.33
CA THR A 577 1.88 26.66 6.64
C THR A 577 2.73 26.90 5.41
N LYS A 578 2.69 28.12 4.88
CA LYS A 578 3.50 28.54 3.73
C LYS A 578 5.00 28.48 4.06
N PRO A 579 5.90 28.21 3.07
CA PRO A 579 7.34 28.13 3.29
C PRO A 579 7.95 29.28 4.10
N GLU A 580 7.56 30.50 3.80
CA GLU A 580 8.02 31.71 4.46
C GLU A 580 7.51 31.88 5.89
N ALA A 581 6.46 31.18 6.27
CA ALA A 581 5.86 31.16 7.60
C ALA A 581 6.27 29.97 8.47
N LEU A 582 7.03 29.01 7.93
CA LEU A 582 7.44 27.80 8.67
C LEU A 582 8.30 28.12 9.89
N ILE A 583 9.11 29.18 9.83
CA ILE A 583 9.96 29.64 10.93
C ILE A 583 9.55 31.08 11.28
N ALA A 584 8.89 31.21 12.43
CA ALA A 584 8.34 32.52 12.87
C ALA A 584 9.41 33.60 13.07
N ASN A 585 10.61 33.23 13.55
CA ASN A 585 11.75 34.11 13.73
C ASN A 585 12.93 33.57 12.94
N PRO A 586 13.04 33.89 11.64
CA PRO A 586 14.10 33.40 10.79
C PRO A 586 15.49 33.79 11.29
N PRO A 587 16.45 32.85 11.35
CA PRO A 587 17.84 33.16 11.63
C PRO A 587 18.45 34.07 10.57
N ALA A 588 19.51 34.81 10.97
CA ALA A 588 20.13 35.83 10.12
C ALA A 588 20.96 35.25 8.95
N THR A 589 21.34 33.98 8.98
CA THR A 589 22.16 33.35 7.94
C THR A 589 21.43 32.19 7.26
N ALA A 590 21.69 31.99 5.97
CA ALA A 590 21.07 30.97 5.13
C ALA A 590 21.26 29.56 5.70
N GLY A 591 22.45 29.25 6.22
CA GLY A 591 22.73 27.94 6.84
C GLY A 591 21.94 27.69 8.12
N ALA A 592 21.84 28.69 9.01
CA ALA A 592 21.06 28.59 10.24
C ALA A 592 19.54 28.51 9.94
N TYR A 593 19.09 29.20 8.91
CA TYR A 593 17.67 29.10 8.48
C TYR A 593 17.37 27.73 7.88
N LEU A 594 18.27 27.20 7.03
CA LEU A 594 18.14 25.83 6.51
C LEU A 594 18.10 24.80 7.65
N ASP A 595 18.96 24.95 8.68
CA ASP A 595 18.93 24.06 9.87
C ASP A 595 17.59 24.14 10.62
N ALA A 596 17.04 25.35 10.77
CA ALA A 596 15.73 25.51 11.39
C ALA A 596 14.60 24.86 10.56
N LEU A 597 14.64 24.99 9.22
CA LEU A 597 13.68 24.35 8.32
C LEU A 597 13.78 22.83 8.36
N THR A 598 15.00 22.26 8.28
CA THR A 598 15.19 20.82 8.32
C THR A 598 14.79 20.24 9.68
N LYS A 599 15.06 20.95 10.76
CA LYS A 599 14.60 20.57 12.10
C LYS A 599 13.08 20.60 12.21
N LYS A 600 12.42 21.62 11.67
CA LYS A 600 10.94 21.75 11.67
C LYS A 600 10.29 20.65 10.82
N LEU A 601 10.76 20.44 9.58
CA LEU A 601 10.07 19.64 8.57
C LEU A 601 10.35 18.14 8.70
N ILE A 602 11.60 17.76 8.97
CA ILE A 602 12.06 16.38 8.95
C ILE A 602 12.81 15.95 10.22
N ASN A 603 12.92 16.85 11.19
CA ASN A 603 13.65 16.67 12.46
C ASN A 603 15.08 16.13 12.29
N VAL A 604 15.84 16.69 11.33
CA VAL A 604 17.21 16.29 11.01
C VAL A 604 18.09 17.55 10.94
N THR A 605 19.35 17.43 11.31
CA THR A 605 20.42 18.37 10.99
C THR A 605 21.22 17.77 9.84
N LEU A 606 21.30 18.45 8.71
CA LEU A 606 22.07 18.02 7.55
C LEU A 606 23.57 18.26 7.75
N ASP A 607 24.39 17.44 7.11
CA ASP A 607 25.83 17.73 6.99
C ASP A 607 26.10 18.93 6.04
N ASN A 608 27.34 19.42 6.06
CA ASN A 608 27.72 20.61 5.32
C ASN A 608 27.58 20.44 3.80
N ASP A 609 27.86 19.27 3.26
CA ASP A 609 27.81 19.02 1.82
C ASP A 609 26.36 19.09 1.32
N ARG A 610 25.43 18.48 2.06
CA ARG A 610 24.00 18.55 1.74
C ARG A 610 23.42 19.94 1.93
N LYS A 611 23.83 20.65 3.00
CA LYS A 611 23.47 22.06 3.19
C LYS A 611 23.91 22.92 2.01
N THR A 612 25.17 22.78 1.60
CA THR A 612 25.74 23.50 0.45
C THR A 612 24.96 23.19 -0.83
N ALA A 613 24.68 21.91 -1.10
CA ALA A 613 23.92 21.49 -2.27
C ALA A 613 22.51 22.12 -2.31
N ILE A 614 21.81 22.17 -1.17
CA ILE A 614 20.48 22.79 -1.08
C ILE A 614 20.57 24.31 -1.27
N LEU A 615 21.55 24.99 -0.66
CA LEU A 615 21.73 26.42 -0.81
C LEU A 615 22.07 26.81 -2.25
N HIS A 616 22.85 25.98 -2.95
CA HIS A 616 23.19 26.20 -4.35
C HIS A 616 21.98 26.10 -5.31
N ILE A 617 20.87 25.51 -4.90
CA ILE A 617 19.61 25.55 -5.66
C ILE A 617 19.05 26.97 -5.71
N VAL A 618 19.27 27.76 -4.66
CA VAL A 618 18.86 29.17 -4.61
C VAL A 618 19.83 30.06 -5.38
N SER A 619 21.13 29.90 -5.12
CA SER A 619 22.19 30.61 -5.84
C SER A 619 23.51 29.82 -5.78
N PRO A 620 24.23 29.63 -6.90
CA PRO A 620 25.50 28.90 -6.92
C PRO A 620 26.61 29.48 -6.00
N THR A 621 26.48 30.73 -5.59
CA THR A 621 27.43 31.43 -4.70
C THR A 621 26.98 31.46 -3.25
N MET A 622 25.80 30.94 -2.93
CA MET A 622 25.24 30.95 -1.58
C MET A 622 25.97 29.98 -0.66
N THR A 623 26.39 30.46 0.49
CA THR A 623 27.04 29.66 1.53
C THR A 623 26.22 29.65 2.82
N ALA A 624 26.58 28.81 3.78
CA ALA A 624 25.91 28.77 5.09
C ALA A 624 26.04 30.13 5.86
N SER A 625 27.08 30.90 5.62
CA SER A 625 27.30 32.22 6.23
C SER A 625 26.63 33.38 5.48
N THR A 626 26.08 33.12 4.28
CA THR A 626 25.37 34.16 3.51
C THR A 626 24.21 34.73 4.34
N PRO A 627 24.10 36.05 4.49
CA PRO A 627 22.95 36.68 5.15
C PRO A 627 21.64 36.30 4.44
N VAL A 628 20.58 36.18 5.21
CA VAL A 628 19.22 36.00 4.65
C VAL A 628 18.79 37.32 4.02
N ASP A 629 18.60 37.33 2.72
CA ASP A 629 18.20 38.48 1.92
C ASP A 629 16.98 38.16 1.04
N ALA A 630 16.64 39.05 0.14
CA ALA A 630 15.53 38.90 -0.80
C ALA A 630 15.74 37.65 -1.73
N THR A 631 16.99 37.32 -2.08
CA THR A 631 17.32 36.15 -2.93
C THR A 631 17.00 34.85 -2.20
N PHE A 632 17.45 34.71 -0.95
CA PHE A 632 17.14 33.56 -0.13
C PHE A 632 15.62 33.43 0.11
N ASN A 633 14.97 34.54 0.48
CA ASN A 633 13.53 34.56 0.74
C ASN A 633 12.71 34.24 -0.51
N GLY A 634 13.14 34.70 -1.68
CA GLY A 634 12.54 34.32 -2.97
C GLY A 634 12.72 32.84 -3.34
N GLY A 635 13.80 32.23 -2.85
CA GLY A 635 14.12 30.83 -3.08
C GLY A 635 13.62 29.83 -2.02
N ILE A 636 12.94 30.29 -0.96
CA ILE A 636 12.59 29.45 0.20
C ILE A 636 11.70 28.28 -0.15
N ALA A 637 10.79 28.43 -1.10
CA ALA A 637 9.97 27.32 -1.60
C ALA A 637 10.81 26.23 -2.28
N ALA A 638 11.87 26.62 -3.01
CA ALA A 638 12.81 25.67 -3.62
C ALA A 638 13.64 24.97 -2.54
N VAL A 639 14.04 25.64 -1.48
CA VAL A 639 14.71 25.05 -0.31
C VAL A 639 13.83 23.98 0.34
N VAL A 640 12.57 24.32 0.63
CA VAL A 640 11.62 23.37 1.25
C VAL A 640 11.37 22.17 0.33
N ARG A 641 11.23 22.38 -0.98
CA ARG A 641 11.14 21.29 -1.97
C ARG A 641 12.37 20.38 -1.93
N ALA A 642 13.56 20.97 -1.90
CA ALA A 642 14.81 20.21 -1.83
C ALA A 642 14.92 19.40 -0.55
N ILE A 643 14.47 19.92 0.60
CA ILE A 643 14.41 19.17 1.86
C ILE A 643 13.54 17.91 1.71
N PHE A 644 12.35 18.02 1.13
CA PHE A 644 11.48 16.86 0.90
C PHE A 644 12.03 15.89 -0.16
N ALA A 645 12.84 16.34 -1.10
CA ALA A 645 13.51 15.50 -2.07
C ALA A 645 14.73 14.76 -1.48
N THR A 646 15.16 15.07 -0.25
CA THR A 646 16.32 14.38 0.35
C THR A 646 15.99 12.94 0.76
N PRO A 647 17.00 12.04 0.80
CA PRO A 647 16.83 10.71 1.37
C PRO A 647 16.30 10.73 2.81
N HIS A 648 16.57 11.81 3.57
CA HIS A 648 16.11 11.96 4.95
C HIS A 648 14.58 12.02 5.08
N HIS A 649 13.86 12.49 4.05
CA HIS A 649 12.40 12.49 4.03
C HIS A 649 11.84 11.18 3.49
N HIS A 650 12.52 10.55 2.53
CA HIS A 650 12.11 9.25 2.00
C HIS A 650 12.35 8.09 2.98
N LEU A 651 13.37 8.19 3.84
CA LEU A 651 13.71 7.17 4.83
C LEU A 651 13.01 7.42 6.16
N ARG A 652 12.58 6.34 6.79
CA ARG A 652 11.93 6.37 8.10
C ARG A 652 12.60 5.42 9.10
#